data_aaa912498eec337bd3714587dd6606af
#
_entry.id   aaa912498eec337bd3714587dd6606af
#
_cell.length_a   1.000
_cell.length_b   1.000
_cell.length_c   1.000
_cell.angle_alpha   90.00
_cell.angle_beta   90.00
_cell.angle_gamma   90.00
#
_symmetry.space_group_name_H-M   'P 1'
#
loop_
_entity.id
_entity.type
_entity.pdbx_description
1 polymer ?
#
loop_
_entity_poly.entity_id
_entity_poly.type
_entity_poly.pdbx_seq_one_letter_code
_entity_poly.pdbx_strand_id
1 'polypeptide(L)'
;MLSSLYEAEVFFMEWRNVMKNYDPKNIEKKWQDIWDEKKPFKCEINDKEKFYPLIEFPYPSGQGLHVGHPRPYTAMDVVSRKRRLEGQNVLFTMGWDAFGLPTENYAMKNKIHPEIVTKNNIANFKKQLKRIGFSFDWDREINTTDPEYYKWTQWIFMKMFEKGLAYKMEMPINFCTSCKVGLSNEEVVGGCCERCGSEVIHKVKNQWMLKITEYADRLIDDLDEVDFIDRVKTQQINWIGRSYGMEVKFQIKDIDDTILVYTTRPDTIFGATYMVISCEHLLLKKYEDRIKNKEEIEKYILEVQKKSEFERTEMNKDKTGVKIDGITAINPCTKKEIPVFISDYVLMTYGSGAIMAVPAHDTRDFDFAKKFGLEIVEVVSGGENVQEKAYTDTNNGIMVNSDFLNGLSVKEAKEKIFEYLSKLGIGNKKTNFKLRDWVFSRQRYWGEPIPLVNCEKCGWVAIPEEELPLKLPELESFEPTETGESPLSKIDEFVNCTCPKCGGKAKRETDTMPQWAGSSWYYLRYMDPNNKENLVGKDALKYFNQVDWYNGGMEHTTLHLLYSRFWHKFLYDIGVVNTKEPYLKRTSHGMILGENGEKMSKSRGNVVNPDEMIDKYGADALRCYEMFLGDFERSASWSDGGINGCRKFLDRVWKLQEITNSSEEMTKSLEKSIHKTIKKVSEDFESLKFNTAIAALMTLINEFYSLKEISREDLRIFLILLNPVSPHITEEIWQEMNFGGYIFEQTWPKYDEVKTIDSEVEMPIQINGKVRTTLMIPKDAKFEDFKESLYDNENVKKFIEGKTVVKEIFVPGKICNIVVK
;
A
#
# COMPACT_ATOMS: atom_id res chain seq x y z
N MET A 1 55.31 24.13 -12.27
CA MET A 1 54.06 24.17 -13.05
C MET A 1 54.12 23.36 -14.36
N LEU A 2 55.10 23.57 -15.24
CA LEU A 2 55.24 22.80 -16.50
C LEU A 2 55.59 21.32 -16.29
N SER A 3 56.39 20.96 -15.28
CA SER A 3 56.74 19.55 -14.98
C SER A 3 55.54 18.78 -14.41
N SER A 4 54.69 19.40 -13.59
CA SER A 4 53.53 18.75 -13.01
C SER A 4 52.42 18.49 -14.04
N LEU A 5 52.30 19.36 -15.05
CA LEU A 5 51.36 19.18 -16.18
C LEU A 5 51.82 18.04 -17.11
N TYR A 6 53.15 17.94 -17.35
CA TYR A 6 53.71 16.87 -18.16
C TYR A 6 53.64 15.49 -17.45
N GLU A 7 53.89 15.45 -16.14
CA GLU A 7 53.71 14.24 -15.34
C GLU A 7 52.25 13.79 -15.29
N ALA A 8 51.30 14.72 -15.21
CA ALA A 8 49.86 14.43 -15.28
C ALA A 8 49.47 13.91 -16.68
N GLU A 9 49.93 14.50 -17.76
CA GLU A 9 49.67 14.02 -19.14
C GLU A 9 50.30 12.65 -19.41
N VAL A 10 51.54 12.38 -18.94
CA VAL A 10 52.21 11.09 -19.08
C VAL A 10 51.47 10.03 -18.26
N PHE A 11 51.03 10.36 -17.03
CA PHE A 11 50.18 9.48 -16.20
C PHE A 11 48.86 9.16 -16.88
N PHE A 12 48.18 10.13 -17.48
CA PHE A 12 46.94 9.93 -18.23
C PHE A 12 47.15 9.09 -19.51
N MET A 13 48.29 9.23 -20.20
CA MET A 13 48.63 8.44 -21.40
C MET A 13 48.96 6.99 -21.05
N GLU A 14 49.72 6.75 -19.99
CA GLU A 14 50.04 5.39 -19.50
C GLU A 14 48.77 4.70 -18.99
N TRP A 15 47.90 5.41 -18.30
CA TRP A 15 46.65 4.91 -17.75
C TRP A 15 45.63 4.52 -18.85
N ARG A 16 45.53 5.30 -19.94
CA ARG A 16 44.69 4.93 -21.10
C ARG A 16 45.11 3.61 -21.75
N ASN A 17 46.36 3.20 -21.65
CA ASN A 17 46.85 1.94 -22.24
C ASN A 17 46.61 0.70 -21.38
N VAL A 18 46.10 0.83 -20.12
CA VAL A 18 45.95 -0.25 -19.15
C VAL A 18 44.50 -0.47 -18.74
N MET A 19 43.53 0.25 -19.32
CA MET A 19 42.14 0.16 -18.92
C MET A 19 41.59 -1.28 -19.04
N LYS A 20 41.17 -1.82 -17.91
CA LYS A 20 40.49 -3.10 -17.85
C LYS A 20 39.00 -2.93 -18.31
N ASN A 21 38.47 -3.94 -18.92
CA ASN A 21 37.00 -3.95 -19.17
C ASN A 21 36.22 -3.85 -17.86
N TYR A 22 35.01 -3.23 -17.91
CA TYR A 22 34.14 -3.19 -16.76
C TYR A 22 33.80 -4.61 -16.23
N ASP A 23 34.22 -4.89 -15.02
CA ASP A 23 34.05 -6.16 -14.32
C ASP A 23 33.14 -5.94 -13.08
N PRO A 24 31.80 -6.00 -13.23
CA PRO A 24 30.91 -5.76 -12.13
C PRO A 24 31.12 -6.70 -10.95
N LYS A 25 31.44 -7.96 -11.20
CA LYS A 25 31.57 -8.97 -10.15
C LYS A 25 32.64 -8.61 -9.10
N ASN A 26 33.79 -8.14 -9.55
CA ASN A 26 34.87 -7.75 -8.66
C ASN A 26 34.63 -6.34 -8.08
N ILE A 27 34.17 -5.40 -8.88
CA ILE A 27 33.87 -4.02 -8.46
C ILE A 27 32.77 -4.00 -7.40
N GLU A 28 31.65 -4.66 -7.65
CA GLU A 28 30.52 -4.69 -6.73
C GLU A 28 30.89 -5.32 -5.39
N LYS A 29 31.62 -6.43 -5.41
CA LYS A 29 32.10 -7.08 -4.18
C LYS A 29 33.03 -6.16 -3.37
N LYS A 30 33.98 -5.49 -4.04
CA LYS A 30 34.90 -4.51 -3.41
C LYS A 30 34.11 -3.42 -2.68
N TRP A 31 33.10 -2.83 -3.32
CA TRP A 31 32.34 -1.73 -2.73
C TRP A 31 31.40 -2.18 -1.61
N GLN A 32 30.79 -3.34 -1.72
CA GLN A 32 30.00 -3.94 -0.65
C GLN A 32 30.86 -4.16 0.61
N ASP A 33 32.10 -4.66 0.46
CA ASP A 33 33.02 -4.85 1.58
C ASP A 33 33.44 -3.50 2.21
N ILE A 34 33.71 -2.46 1.39
CA ILE A 34 34.03 -1.12 1.88
C ILE A 34 32.83 -0.51 2.65
N TRP A 35 31.61 -0.67 2.17
CA TRP A 35 30.42 -0.16 2.86
C TRP A 35 30.13 -0.94 4.15
N ASP A 36 30.35 -2.24 4.19
CA ASP A 36 30.23 -3.03 5.41
C ASP A 36 31.26 -2.63 6.48
N GLU A 37 32.47 -2.31 6.07
CA GLU A 37 33.53 -1.87 6.98
C GLU A 37 33.33 -0.43 7.48
N LYS A 38 33.11 0.50 6.55
CA LYS A 38 33.00 1.94 6.87
C LYS A 38 31.65 2.36 7.42
N LYS A 39 30.58 1.59 7.14
CA LYS A 39 29.20 1.90 7.54
C LYS A 39 28.75 3.34 7.19
N PRO A 40 28.96 3.84 5.96
CA PRO A 40 28.70 5.23 5.61
C PRO A 40 27.22 5.62 5.68
N PHE A 41 26.32 4.64 5.79
CA PHE A 41 24.88 4.84 5.82
C PHE A 41 24.30 4.81 7.23
N LYS A 42 25.14 4.71 8.26
CA LYS A 42 24.74 4.73 9.65
C LYS A 42 24.02 6.04 10.00
N CYS A 43 22.84 5.92 10.62
CA CYS A 43 22.01 7.05 11.04
C CYS A 43 22.08 7.21 12.56
N GLU A 44 22.61 8.32 13.02
CA GLU A 44 22.64 8.69 14.45
C GLU A 44 21.90 10.02 14.65
N ILE A 45 21.35 10.24 15.84
CA ILE A 45 20.69 11.49 16.21
C ILE A 45 21.74 12.62 16.21
N ASN A 46 21.49 13.67 15.44
CA ASN A 46 22.37 14.84 15.29
C ASN A 46 21.55 16.10 14.95
N ASP A 47 22.21 17.20 14.62
CA ASP A 47 21.57 18.49 14.31
C ASP A 47 21.11 18.63 12.85
N LYS A 48 21.35 17.62 11.98
CA LYS A 48 20.91 17.67 10.59
C LYS A 48 19.40 17.41 10.50
N GLU A 49 18.78 17.96 9.47
CA GLU A 49 17.40 17.63 9.14
C GLU A 49 17.27 16.12 8.86
N LYS A 50 16.30 15.48 9.49
CA LYS A 50 16.06 14.06 9.30
C LYS A 50 15.29 13.78 8.02
N PHE A 51 15.55 12.65 7.43
CA PHE A 51 14.68 12.06 6.41
C PHE A 51 14.49 10.58 6.72
N TYR A 52 13.26 10.17 6.94
CA TYR A 52 12.91 8.81 7.30
C TYR A 52 12.07 8.14 6.19
N PRO A 53 12.70 7.59 5.13
CA PRO A 53 12.01 6.77 4.15
C PRO A 53 11.75 5.38 4.71
N LEU A 54 10.60 4.82 4.39
CA LEU A 54 10.19 3.49 4.81
C LEU A 54 9.77 2.66 3.60
N ILE A 55 10.13 1.39 3.63
CA ILE A 55 9.65 0.34 2.72
C ILE A 55 9.03 -0.78 3.54
N GLU A 56 8.14 -1.53 2.94
CA GLU A 56 7.60 -2.74 3.56
C GLU A 56 8.73 -3.76 3.70
N PHE A 57 9.00 -4.19 4.94
CA PHE A 57 10.00 -5.20 5.18
C PHE A 57 9.52 -6.58 4.72
N PRO A 58 10.41 -7.43 4.16
CA PRO A 58 10.01 -8.68 3.55
C PRO A 58 9.62 -9.71 4.58
N TYR A 59 8.71 -10.61 4.17
CA TYR A 59 8.49 -11.89 4.82
C TYR A 59 9.53 -12.90 4.31
N PRO A 60 10.49 -13.35 5.13
CA PRO A 60 11.58 -14.22 4.70
C PRO A 60 11.09 -15.66 4.49
N SER A 61 10.38 -15.91 3.38
CA SER A 61 9.82 -17.20 3.04
C SER A 61 10.56 -17.90 1.89
N GLY A 62 10.88 -19.17 2.07
CA GLY A 62 11.35 -20.06 1.01
C GLY A 62 12.68 -19.69 0.38
N GLN A 63 12.79 -19.68 -0.95
CA GLN A 63 14.06 -19.68 -1.69
C GLN A 63 14.74 -18.31 -1.88
N GLY A 64 14.26 -17.25 -1.24
CA GLY A 64 14.83 -15.91 -1.36
C GLY A 64 13.93 -14.94 -2.12
N LEU A 65 14.52 -13.79 -2.49
CA LEU A 65 13.86 -12.72 -3.23
C LEU A 65 13.57 -13.12 -4.69
N HIS A 66 12.55 -12.51 -5.29
CA HIS A 66 12.40 -12.41 -6.74
C HIS A 66 12.54 -10.95 -7.18
N VAL A 67 12.74 -10.70 -8.46
CA VAL A 67 13.00 -9.33 -8.99
C VAL A 67 11.91 -8.30 -8.71
N GLY A 68 10.72 -8.71 -8.28
CA GLY A 68 9.69 -7.76 -7.82
C GLY A 68 9.99 -7.10 -6.47
N HIS A 69 10.78 -7.73 -5.60
CA HIS A 69 11.14 -7.15 -4.30
C HIS A 69 12.13 -5.98 -4.42
N PRO A 70 13.21 -6.06 -5.23
CA PRO A 70 14.14 -4.96 -5.38
C PRO A 70 13.54 -3.66 -5.90
N ARG A 71 12.43 -3.69 -6.64
CA ARG A 71 11.83 -2.49 -7.25
C ARG A 71 11.52 -1.37 -6.25
N PRO A 72 10.67 -1.57 -5.22
CA PRO A 72 10.43 -0.55 -4.21
C PRO A 72 11.67 -0.22 -3.38
N TYR A 73 12.53 -1.21 -3.13
CA TYR A 73 13.73 -1.01 -2.34
C TYR A 73 14.73 -0.13 -3.08
N THR A 74 14.95 -0.36 -4.38
CA THR A 74 15.82 0.46 -5.21
C THR A 74 15.29 1.88 -5.33
N ALA A 75 13.98 2.06 -5.52
CA ALA A 75 13.36 3.37 -5.61
C ALA A 75 13.64 4.22 -4.37
N MET A 76 13.38 3.66 -3.19
CA MET A 76 13.61 4.40 -1.94
C MET A 76 15.09 4.52 -1.60
N ASP A 77 15.95 3.60 -2.06
CA ASP A 77 17.40 3.74 -1.95
C ASP A 77 17.94 4.88 -2.82
N VAL A 78 17.41 5.05 -4.05
CA VAL A 78 17.74 6.18 -4.93
C VAL A 78 17.40 7.51 -4.24
N VAL A 79 16.21 7.64 -3.70
CA VAL A 79 15.79 8.82 -2.95
C VAL A 79 16.66 9.02 -1.70
N SER A 80 16.95 7.96 -0.95
CA SER A 80 17.77 8.00 0.27
C SER A 80 19.20 8.47 -0.01
N ARG A 81 19.84 7.97 -1.07
CA ARG A 81 21.18 8.40 -1.49
C ARG A 81 21.20 9.88 -1.90
N LYS A 82 20.24 10.31 -2.71
CA LYS A 82 20.07 11.72 -3.08
C LYS A 82 19.92 12.61 -1.83
N ARG A 83 19.05 12.25 -0.89
CA ARG A 83 18.81 13.01 0.34
C ARG A 83 20.05 13.13 1.23
N ARG A 84 20.89 12.07 1.30
CA ARG A 84 22.18 12.14 1.99
C ARG A 84 23.13 13.13 1.31
N LEU A 85 23.18 13.11 -0.03
CA LEU A 85 23.99 14.06 -0.80
C LEU A 85 23.45 15.50 -0.70
N GLU A 86 22.18 15.70 -0.39
CA GLU A 86 21.58 16.98 -0.04
C GLU A 86 21.86 17.41 1.41
N GLY A 87 22.55 16.58 2.19
CA GLY A 87 22.99 16.87 3.55
C GLY A 87 22.05 16.41 4.66
N GLN A 88 20.95 15.73 4.34
CA GLN A 88 20.02 15.21 5.32
C GLN A 88 20.55 13.98 6.05
N ASN A 89 20.07 13.75 7.27
CA ASN A 89 20.33 12.55 8.06
C ASN A 89 19.25 11.50 7.77
N VAL A 90 19.59 10.46 7.04
CA VAL A 90 18.62 9.51 6.48
C VAL A 90 18.56 8.23 7.31
N LEU A 91 17.40 7.95 7.90
CA LEU A 91 17.09 6.67 8.54
C LEU A 91 16.48 5.70 7.51
N PHE A 92 17.32 4.90 6.88
CA PHE A 92 16.89 3.87 5.92
C PHE A 92 17.48 2.51 6.31
N THR A 93 16.64 1.56 6.67
CA THR A 93 17.04 0.28 7.22
C THR A 93 16.16 -0.86 6.77
N MET A 94 16.44 -2.07 7.20
CA MET A 94 15.75 -3.30 6.84
C MET A 94 15.46 -4.14 8.09
N GLY A 95 14.39 -4.94 8.02
CA GLY A 95 14.02 -5.90 9.05
C GLY A 95 13.27 -7.08 8.45
N TRP A 96 12.76 -7.95 9.32
CA TRP A 96 12.16 -9.22 8.93
C TRP A 96 10.80 -9.39 9.61
N ASP A 97 9.74 -9.45 8.80
CA ASP A 97 8.43 -9.92 9.25
C ASP A 97 8.42 -11.44 9.19
N ALA A 98 8.76 -12.09 10.31
CA ALA A 98 9.20 -13.49 10.25
C ALA A 98 8.29 -14.48 10.98
N PHE A 99 7.26 -14.01 11.70
CA PHE A 99 6.19 -14.87 12.21
C PHE A 99 5.15 -15.18 11.12
N GLY A 100 4.36 -16.22 11.30
CA GLY A 100 3.18 -16.51 10.51
C GLY A 100 3.21 -17.83 9.72
N LEU A 101 2.08 -18.07 9.06
CA LEU A 101 1.74 -19.33 8.40
C LEU A 101 2.71 -19.84 7.32
N PRO A 102 3.28 -18.98 6.43
CA PRO A 102 4.13 -19.52 5.36
C PRO A 102 5.37 -20.25 5.88
N THR A 103 6.04 -19.69 6.89
CA THR A 103 7.20 -20.33 7.52
C THR A 103 6.79 -21.60 8.27
N GLU A 104 5.71 -21.54 9.05
CA GLU A 104 5.21 -22.69 9.80
C GLU A 104 4.77 -23.83 8.89
N ASN A 105 4.05 -23.55 7.81
CA ASN A 105 3.65 -24.58 6.84
C ASN A 105 4.85 -25.21 6.12
N TYR A 106 5.88 -24.40 5.79
CA TYR A 106 7.12 -24.92 5.23
C TYR A 106 7.87 -25.79 6.25
N ALA A 107 7.95 -25.35 7.49
CA ALA A 107 8.56 -26.07 8.60
C ALA A 107 7.91 -27.43 8.85
N MET A 108 6.56 -27.48 8.91
CA MET A 108 5.80 -28.72 9.01
C MET A 108 6.08 -29.69 7.86
N LYS A 109 6.00 -29.19 6.62
CA LYS A 109 6.22 -30.00 5.42
C LYS A 109 7.61 -30.65 5.38
N ASN A 110 8.63 -29.93 5.87
CA ASN A 110 10.02 -30.36 5.84
C ASN A 110 10.49 -30.95 7.18
N LYS A 111 9.64 -31.00 8.21
CA LYS A 111 9.95 -31.48 9.56
C LYS A 111 11.16 -30.76 10.18
N ILE A 112 11.21 -29.45 10.05
CA ILE A 112 12.25 -28.57 10.56
C ILE A 112 11.58 -27.55 11.47
N HIS A 113 12.21 -27.21 12.62
CA HIS A 113 11.63 -26.18 13.50
C HIS A 113 11.54 -24.82 12.81
N PRO A 114 10.43 -24.05 12.94
CA PRO A 114 10.20 -22.80 12.22
C PRO A 114 11.26 -21.72 12.51
N GLU A 115 11.85 -21.70 13.71
CA GLU A 115 12.96 -20.82 14.07
C GLU A 115 14.20 -21.06 13.18
N ILE A 116 14.55 -22.32 12.94
CA ILE A 116 15.69 -22.69 12.07
C ILE A 116 15.41 -22.25 10.64
N VAL A 117 14.21 -22.48 10.15
CA VAL A 117 13.78 -22.04 8.80
C VAL A 117 13.87 -20.52 8.70
N THR A 118 13.34 -19.79 9.67
CA THR A 118 13.38 -18.33 9.75
C THR A 118 14.81 -17.81 9.71
N LYS A 119 15.70 -18.35 10.56
CA LYS A 119 17.11 -17.94 10.63
C LYS A 119 17.83 -18.13 9.30
N ASN A 120 17.63 -19.27 8.64
CA ASN A 120 18.25 -19.57 7.36
C ASN A 120 17.73 -18.67 6.24
N ASN A 121 16.43 -18.42 6.22
CA ASN A 121 15.80 -17.55 5.24
C ASN A 121 16.26 -16.10 5.40
N ILE A 122 16.31 -15.57 6.63
CA ILE A 122 16.83 -14.23 6.94
C ILE A 122 18.26 -14.10 6.43
N ALA A 123 19.12 -15.07 6.72
CA ALA A 123 20.52 -15.05 6.27
C ALA A 123 20.63 -14.98 4.72
N ASN A 124 19.78 -15.74 4.02
CA ASN A 124 19.75 -15.73 2.55
C ASN A 124 19.24 -14.38 1.99
N PHE A 125 18.12 -13.87 2.52
CA PHE A 125 17.57 -12.58 2.11
C PHE A 125 18.57 -11.44 2.36
N LYS A 126 19.19 -11.41 3.53
CA LYS A 126 20.23 -10.42 3.88
C LYS A 126 21.39 -10.46 2.92
N LYS A 127 21.87 -11.65 2.55
CA LYS A 127 22.93 -11.83 1.55
C LYS A 127 22.51 -11.24 0.20
N GLN A 128 21.30 -11.53 -0.27
CA GLN A 128 20.78 -11.01 -1.54
C GLN A 128 20.66 -9.48 -1.53
N LEU A 129 20.11 -8.90 -0.44
CA LEU A 129 19.95 -7.44 -0.31
C LEU A 129 21.33 -6.73 -0.27
N LYS A 130 22.33 -7.31 0.42
CA LYS A 130 23.69 -6.78 0.42
C LYS A 130 24.32 -6.82 -0.97
N ARG A 131 24.11 -7.89 -1.72
CA ARG A 131 24.60 -8.00 -3.11
C ARG A 131 24.02 -6.95 -4.06
N ILE A 132 22.76 -6.52 -3.82
CA ILE A 132 22.15 -5.44 -4.61
C ILE A 132 22.73 -4.07 -4.26
N GLY A 133 23.38 -3.94 -3.11
CA GLY A 133 24.10 -2.73 -2.69
C GLY A 133 23.18 -1.62 -2.17
N PHE A 134 22.14 -1.95 -1.39
CA PHE A 134 21.30 -0.96 -0.74
C PHE A 134 22.03 -0.21 0.38
N SER A 135 21.69 1.07 0.54
CA SER A 135 22.24 1.94 1.57
C SER A 135 21.52 1.82 2.92
N PHE A 136 21.27 0.57 3.36
CA PHE A 136 20.64 0.32 4.64
C PHE A 136 21.61 0.52 5.82
N ASP A 137 21.08 1.10 6.89
CA ASP A 137 21.74 1.06 8.20
C ASP A 137 21.47 -0.31 8.86
N TRP A 138 22.36 -1.26 8.66
CA TRP A 138 22.24 -2.63 9.18
C TRP A 138 22.38 -2.72 10.71
N ASP A 139 22.86 -1.68 11.39
CA ASP A 139 22.92 -1.65 12.86
C ASP A 139 21.51 -1.44 13.47
N ARG A 140 20.52 -1.09 12.63
CA ARG A 140 19.11 -0.94 13.01
C ARG A 140 18.20 -2.07 12.53
N GLU A 141 18.80 -3.18 12.11
CA GLU A 141 18.07 -4.39 11.71
C GLU A 141 17.18 -4.92 12.84
N ILE A 142 15.95 -5.30 12.53
CA ILE A 142 14.99 -5.88 13.47
C ILE A 142 14.43 -7.20 12.94
N ASN A 143 13.94 -8.04 13.85
CA ASN A 143 13.27 -9.29 13.53
C ASN A 143 12.05 -9.46 14.44
N THR A 144 10.86 -9.62 13.86
CA THR A 144 9.61 -9.76 14.64
C THR A 144 9.57 -11.01 15.50
N THR A 145 10.41 -12.03 15.22
CA THR A 145 10.52 -13.25 16.03
C THR A 145 11.51 -13.14 17.18
N ASP A 146 12.24 -12.02 17.28
CA ASP A 146 13.11 -11.77 18.43
C ASP A 146 12.26 -11.48 19.68
N PRO A 147 12.49 -12.20 20.82
CA PRO A 147 11.82 -11.92 22.09
C PRO A 147 11.94 -10.44 22.54
N GLU A 148 13.06 -9.79 22.29
CA GLU A 148 13.25 -8.37 22.62
C GLU A 148 12.41 -7.42 21.72
N TYR A 149 12.00 -7.92 20.55
CA TYR A 149 11.06 -7.22 19.66
C TYR A 149 9.61 -7.49 20.09
N TYR A 150 9.18 -8.77 20.11
CA TYR A 150 7.77 -9.08 20.34
C TYR A 150 7.31 -8.85 21.77
N LYS A 151 8.21 -8.67 22.74
CA LYS A 151 7.91 -8.11 24.06
C LYS A 151 7.01 -6.86 23.94
N TRP A 152 7.33 -5.99 23.01
CA TRP A 152 6.59 -4.74 22.81
C TRP A 152 5.29 -4.93 22.03
N THR A 153 5.23 -5.89 21.12
CA THR A 153 3.96 -6.32 20.50
C THR A 153 2.99 -6.82 21.58
N GLN A 154 3.47 -7.66 22.48
CA GLN A 154 2.71 -8.15 23.62
C GLN A 154 2.27 -7.01 24.55
N TRP A 155 3.16 -6.08 24.85
CA TRP A 155 2.87 -4.91 25.67
C TRP A 155 1.76 -4.04 25.05
N ILE A 156 1.81 -3.75 23.77
CA ILE A 156 0.76 -2.97 23.08
C ILE A 156 -0.59 -3.70 23.19
N PHE A 157 -0.62 -5.01 22.95
CA PHE A 157 -1.83 -5.80 23.08
C PHE A 157 -2.40 -5.77 24.52
N MET A 158 -1.54 -5.89 25.52
CA MET A 158 -1.95 -5.78 26.94
C MET A 158 -2.58 -4.41 27.23
N LYS A 159 -1.99 -3.33 26.72
CA LYS A 159 -2.55 -1.99 26.88
C LYS A 159 -3.90 -1.82 26.16
N MET A 160 -4.08 -2.44 24.99
CA MET A 160 -5.38 -2.49 24.32
C MET A 160 -6.40 -3.29 25.15
N PHE A 161 -5.99 -4.42 25.74
CA PHE A 161 -6.84 -5.19 26.64
C PHE A 161 -7.26 -4.39 27.88
N GLU A 162 -6.33 -3.73 28.56
CA GLU A 162 -6.60 -2.86 29.72
C GLU A 162 -7.59 -1.73 29.39
N LYS A 163 -7.57 -1.21 28.16
CA LYS A 163 -8.50 -0.16 27.67
C LYS A 163 -9.82 -0.72 27.14
N GLY A 164 -10.02 -2.05 27.16
CA GLY A 164 -11.24 -2.70 26.66
C GLY A 164 -11.35 -2.70 25.13
N LEU A 165 -10.25 -2.46 24.41
CA LEU A 165 -10.17 -2.55 22.95
C LEU A 165 -9.89 -3.97 22.47
N ALA A 166 -9.25 -4.80 23.29
CA ALA A 166 -9.11 -6.24 23.02
C ALA A 166 -10.12 -7.02 23.87
N TYR A 167 -10.91 -7.89 23.23
CA TYR A 167 -11.92 -8.70 23.88
C TYR A 167 -12.03 -10.07 23.21
N LYS A 168 -12.53 -11.06 23.95
CA LYS A 168 -12.74 -12.41 23.43
C LYS A 168 -14.22 -12.71 23.33
N MET A 169 -14.65 -13.22 22.18
CA MET A 169 -16.03 -13.63 21.96
C MET A 169 -16.14 -14.85 21.07
N GLU A 170 -17.21 -15.61 21.27
CA GLU A 170 -17.59 -16.68 20.36
C GLU A 170 -18.35 -16.09 19.17
N MET A 171 -17.86 -16.38 17.96
CA MET A 171 -18.46 -15.89 16.74
C MET A 171 -18.15 -16.79 15.54
N PRO A 172 -18.97 -16.77 14.50
CA PRO A 172 -18.59 -17.38 13.22
C PRO A 172 -17.44 -16.59 12.59
N ILE A 173 -16.35 -17.29 12.31
CA ILE A 173 -15.17 -16.75 11.63
C ILE A 173 -14.95 -17.45 10.30
N ASN A 174 -14.22 -16.80 9.42
CA ASN A 174 -13.67 -17.43 8.23
C ASN A 174 -12.62 -18.46 8.66
N PHE A 175 -12.78 -19.70 8.26
CA PHE A 175 -11.86 -20.78 8.64
C PHE A 175 -11.32 -21.46 7.38
N CYS A 176 -10.00 -21.44 7.21
CA CYS A 176 -9.35 -22.16 6.12
C CYS A 176 -9.24 -23.64 6.45
N THR A 177 -9.86 -24.51 5.65
CA THR A 177 -9.88 -25.95 5.85
C THR A 177 -8.52 -26.63 5.66
N SER A 178 -7.67 -26.08 4.81
CA SER A 178 -6.32 -26.56 4.53
C SER A 178 -5.31 -26.06 5.57
N CYS A 179 -5.30 -24.76 5.84
CA CYS A 179 -4.41 -24.17 6.85
C CYS A 179 -4.87 -24.47 8.29
N LYS A 180 -6.10 -24.91 8.50
CA LYS A 180 -6.73 -25.20 9.81
C LYS A 180 -6.66 -24.01 10.78
N VAL A 181 -6.93 -22.81 10.28
CA VAL A 181 -6.79 -21.53 11.02
C VAL A 181 -7.94 -20.59 10.73
N GLY A 182 -8.31 -19.77 11.73
CA GLY A 182 -9.22 -18.65 11.56
C GLY A 182 -8.56 -17.51 10.78
N LEU A 183 -9.31 -16.89 9.89
CA LEU A 183 -8.88 -15.78 9.03
C LEU A 183 -9.72 -14.54 9.34
N SER A 184 -9.10 -13.37 9.22
CA SER A 184 -9.83 -12.09 9.14
C SER A 184 -10.56 -11.98 7.81
N ASN A 185 -11.49 -11.03 7.68
CA ASN A 185 -12.21 -10.83 6.42
C ASN A 185 -11.27 -10.40 5.29
N GLU A 186 -10.24 -9.66 5.63
CA GLU A 186 -9.21 -9.15 4.72
C GLU A 186 -8.32 -10.25 4.14
N GLU A 187 -8.20 -11.39 4.84
CA GLU A 187 -7.42 -12.55 4.42
C GLU A 187 -8.21 -13.55 3.54
N VAL A 188 -9.46 -13.18 3.16
CA VAL A 188 -10.32 -13.99 2.29
C VAL A 188 -10.56 -13.26 0.97
N VAL A 189 -10.16 -13.87 -0.12
CA VAL A 189 -10.32 -13.34 -1.48
C VAL A 189 -11.15 -14.27 -2.33
N GLY A 190 -12.32 -13.81 -2.79
CA GLY A 190 -13.23 -14.62 -3.61
C GLY A 190 -13.70 -15.92 -2.93
N GLY A 191 -13.90 -15.91 -1.61
CA GLY A 191 -14.30 -17.10 -0.84
C GLY A 191 -13.17 -18.09 -0.53
N CYS A 192 -11.94 -17.75 -0.93
CA CYS A 192 -10.76 -18.60 -0.73
C CYS A 192 -9.75 -17.93 0.21
N CYS A 193 -8.95 -18.73 0.87
CA CYS A 193 -7.81 -18.28 1.66
C CYS A 193 -6.78 -17.60 0.74
N GLU A 194 -6.44 -16.35 1.00
CA GLU A 194 -5.46 -15.59 0.22
C GLU A 194 -4.11 -16.32 0.08
N ARG A 195 -3.73 -17.10 1.11
CA ARG A 195 -2.42 -17.75 1.18
C ARG A 195 -2.31 -19.08 0.47
N CYS A 196 -3.32 -19.96 0.65
CA CYS A 196 -3.25 -21.33 0.11
C CYS A 196 -4.25 -21.58 -1.02
N GLY A 197 -5.16 -20.64 -1.30
CA GLY A 197 -6.20 -20.77 -2.32
C GLY A 197 -7.30 -21.77 -2.01
N SER A 198 -7.31 -22.39 -0.82
CA SER A 198 -8.34 -23.35 -0.44
C SER A 198 -9.62 -22.65 -0.02
N GLU A 199 -10.75 -23.33 -0.23
CA GLU A 199 -12.07 -22.86 0.19
C GLU A 199 -12.11 -22.53 1.69
N VAL A 200 -12.74 -21.41 2.02
CA VAL A 200 -12.96 -20.93 3.38
C VAL A 200 -14.39 -21.25 3.80
N ILE A 201 -14.53 -21.84 4.97
CA ILE A 201 -15.83 -22.12 5.58
C ILE A 201 -16.08 -21.24 6.80
N HIS A 202 -17.34 -21.09 7.21
CA HIS A 202 -17.65 -20.46 8.49
C HIS A 202 -17.62 -21.49 9.63
N LYS A 203 -16.86 -21.17 10.68
CA LYS A 203 -16.76 -22.00 11.89
C LYS A 203 -16.91 -21.13 13.12
N VAL A 204 -17.79 -21.52 14.03
CA VAL A 204 -17.94 -20.82 15.32
C VAL A 204 -16.73 -21.13 16.20
N LYS A 205 -16.03 -20.07 16.61
CA LYS A 205 -14.83 -20.15 17.44
C LYS A 205 -14.75 -18.98 18.42
N ASN A 206 -14.15 -19.22 19.57
CA ASN A 206 -13.74 -18.17 20.49
C ASN A 206 -12.50 -17.47 19.93
N GLN A 207 -12.62 -16.17 19.64
CA GLN A 207 -11.56 -15.37 19.01
C GLN A 207 -11.28 -14.11 19.81
N TRP A 208 -10.03 -13.70 19.87
CA TRP A 208 -9.66 -12.36 20.27
C TRP A 208 -9.96 -11.40 19.13
N MET A 209 -10.61 -10.31 19.49
CA MET A 209 -11.00 -9.24 18.59
C MET A 209 -10.35 -7.93 19.03
N LEU A 210 -9.93 -7.10 18.08
CA LEU A 210 -9.53 -5.73 18.36
C LEU A 210 -10.57 -4.77 17.81
N LYS A 211 -11.04 -3.81 18.64
CA LYS A 211 -12.07 -2.81 18.29
C LYS A 211 -11.52 -1.72 17.37
N ILE A 212 -11.10 -2.10 16.18
CA ILE A 212 -10.67 -1.13 15.16
C ILE A 212 -11.82 -0.19 14.76
N THR A 213 -13.08 -0.62 14.94
CA THR A 213 -14.27 0.18 14.65
C THR A 213 -14.38 1.42 15.54
N GLU A 214 -13.85 1.40 16.75
CA GLU A 214 -13.78 2.59 17.62
C GLU A 214 -12.90 3.72 17.04
N TYR A 215 -12.04 3.36 16.09
CA TYR A 215 -11.14 4.30 15.39
C TYR A 215 -11.61 4.62 13.96
N ALA A 216 -12.73 4.07 13.51
CA ALA A 216 -13.18 4.15 12.12
C ALA A 216 -13.33 5.59 11.61
N ASP A 217 -13.92 6.50 12.41
CA ASP A 217 -14.02 7.92 12.05
C ASP A 217 -12.64 8.55 11.87
N ARG A 218 -11.75 8.39 12.84
CA ARG A 218 -10.39 8.95 12.80
C ARG A 218 -9.53 8.34 11.68
N LEU A 219 -9.74 7.06 11.35
CA LEU A 219 -9.06 6.41 10.22
C LEU A 219 -9.48 6.99 8.87
N ILE A 220 -10.67 7.60 8.77
CA ILE A 220 -11.12 8.36 7.59
C ILE A 220 -10.67 9.81 7.68
N ASP A 221 -11.03 10.50 8.76
CA ASP A 221 -10.91 11.96 8.86
C ASP A 221 -9.44 12.41 8.85
N ASP A 222 -8.54 11.68 9.54
CA ASP A 222 -7.12 12.02 9.58
C ASP A 222 -6.39 11.73 8.23
N LEU A 223 -7.05 11.13 7.22
CA LEU A 223 -6.49 11.04 5.87
C LEU A 223 -6.32 12.42 5.19
N ASP A 224 -7.02 13.43 5.67
CA ASP A 224 -6.88 14.79 5.16
C ASP A 224 -5.58 15.46 5.66
N GLU A 225 -5.00 14.95 6.75
CA GLU A 225 -3.74 15.46 7.34
C GLU A 225 -2.47 14.87 6.68
N VAL A 226 -2.60 13.92 5.74
CA VAL A 226 -1.47 13.18 5.15
C VAL A 226 -1.46 13.20 3.61
N ASP A 227 -0.26 13.15 3.03
CA ASP A 227 -0.01 13.10 1.58
C ASP A 227 0.00 11.65 1.08
N PHE A 228 -1.15 10.97 1.17
CA PHE A 228 -1.33 9.66 0.57
C PHE A 228 -1.91 9.80 -0.83
N ILE A 229 -1.46 8.98 -1.78
CA ILE A 229 -2.03 8.99 -3.14
C ILE A 229 -3.53 8.72 -3.09
N ASP A 230 -4.30 9.40 -3.93
CA ASP A 230 -5.79 9.36 -3.92
C ASP A 230 -6.37 7.94 -3.97
N ARG A 231 -5.71 7.06 -4.70
CA ARG A 231 -6.11 5.65 -4.81
C ARG A 231 -6.06 4.92 -3.47
N VAL A 232 -5.05 5.20 -2.64
CA VAL A 232 -4.92 4.63 -1.28
C VAL A 232 -6.00 5.20 -0.36
N LYS A 233 -6.19 6.53 -0.35
CA LYS A 233 -7.24 7.19 0.44
C LYS A 233 -8.62 6.65 0.08
N THR A 234 -8.95 6.63 -1.20
CA THR A 234 -10.25 6.13 -1.70
C THR A 234 -10.49 4.67 -1.31
N GLN A 235 -9.48 3.82 -1.43
CA GLN A 235 -9.60 2.41 -1.08
C GLN A 235 -9.85 2.22 0.43
N GLN A 236 -9.15 2.95 1.30
CA GLN A 236 -9.37 2.89 2.75
C GLN A 236 -10.74 3.43 3.13
N ILE A 237 -11.15 4.59 2.59
CA ILE A 237 -12.48 5.17 2.84
C ILE A 237 -13.58 4.19 2.45
N ASN A 238 -13.49 3.58 1.27
CA ASN A 238 -14.48 2.61 0.78
C ASN A 238 -14.51 1.33 1.61
N TRP A 239 -13.35 0.88 2.10
CA TRP A 239 -13.23 -0.29 2.96
C TRP A 239 -13.87 -0.05 4.34
N ILE A 240 -13.54 1.08 4.97
CA ILE A 240 -14.13 1.48 6.24
C ILE A 240 -15.62 1.74 6.05
N GLY A 241 -16.02 2.37 4.94
CA GLY A 241 -17.39 2.46 4.47
C GLY A 241 -18.31 3.16 5.46
N ARG A 242 -17.91 4.37 5.92
CA ARG A 242 -18.73 5.21 6.78
C ARG A 242 -20.05 5.59 6.10
N SER A 243 -21.14 5.38 6.77
CA SER A 243 -22.48 5.73 6.32
C SER A 243 -23.25 6.46 7.41
N TYR A 244 -23.94 7.52 7.04
CA TYR A 244 -24.80 8.27 7.93
C TYR A 244 -26.25 7.83 7.70
N GLY A 245 -26.91 7.45 8.79
CA GLY A 245 -28.26 6.95 8.70
C GLY A 245 -29.04 7.18 9.99
N MET A 246 -30.08 6.40 10.11
CA MET A 246 -31.00 6.44 11.23
C MET A 246 -31.35 5.03 11.71
N GLU A 247 -31.32 4.80 12.99
CA GLU A 247 -32.00 3.66 13.61
C GLU A 247 -33.45 4.05 13.84
N VAL A 248 -34.38 3.22 13.37
CA VAL A 248 -35.84 3.44 13.47
C VAL A 248 -36.49 2.21 14.10
N LYS A 249 -37.32 2.43 15.11
CA LYS A 249 -38.09 1.38 15.78
C LYS A 249 -39.43 1.17 15.07
N PHE A 250 -39.66 -0.06 14.61
CA PHE A 250 -40.96 -0.50 14.06
C PHE A 250 -41.66 -1.35 15.10
N GLN A 251 -42.83 -0.93 15.53
CA GLN A 251 -43.68 -1.66 16.48
C GLN A 251 -44.09 -3.01 15.88
N ILE A 252 -43.98 -4.10 16.65
CA ILE A 252 -44.55 -5.39 16.26
C ILE A 252 -46.02 -5.36 16.63
N LYS A 253 -46.88 -5.77 15.67
CA LYS A 253 -48.33 -5.79 15.91
C LYS A 253 -48.70 -6.71 17.07
N ASP A 254 -49.58 -6.25 17.96
CA ASP A 254 -50.11 -6.98 19.12
C ASP A 254 -49.03 -7.48 20.12
N ILE A 255 -47.85 -6.88 20.07
CA ILE A 255 -46.72 -7.18 20.96
C ILE A 255 -46.10 -5.86 21.41
N ASP A 256 -45.85 -5.72 22.72
CA ASP A 256 -45.15 -4.56 23.28
C ASP A 256 -43.64 -4.68 23.08
N ASP A 257 -43.24 -4.73 21.83
CA ASP A 257 -41.81 -4.80 21.41
C ASP A 257 -41.66 -4.23 20.01
N THR A 258 -40.41 -3.93 19.64
CA THR A 258 -40.06 -3.28 18.38
C THR A 258 -38.95 -4.02 17.63
N ILE A 259 -38.95 -3.90 16.30
CA ILE A 259 -37.84 -4.28 15.44
C ILE A 259 -37.06 -3.01 15.14
N LEU A 260 -35.76 -3.01 15.48
CA LEU A 260 -34.86 -1.91 15.21
C LEU A 260 -34.28 -2.06 13.78
N VAL A 261 -34.44 -1.04 12.97
CA VAL A 261 -33.95 -0.99 11.59
C VAL A 261 -32.92 0.13 11.45
N TYR A 262 -31.79 -0.14 10.80
CA TYR A 262 -30.88 0.90 10.35
C TYR A 262 -31.11 1.22 8.86
N THR A 263 -31.24 2.50 8.51
CA THR A 263 -31.39 2.93 7.13
C THR A 263 -30.61 4.22 6.84
N THR A 264 -29.98 4.29 5.66
CA THR A 264 -29.38 5.52 5.11
C THR A 264 -30.39 6.38 4.33
N ARG A 265 -31.63 5.84 4.14
CA ARG A 265 -32.72 6.46 3.41
C ARG A 265 -33.99 6.59 4.25
N PRO A 266 -33.92 7.28 5.42
CA PRO A 266 -35.13 7.49 6.23
C PRO A 266 -36.23 8.29 5.50
N ASP A 267 -35.85 9.12 4.51
CA ASP A 267 -36.73 9.84 3.58
C ASP A 267 -37.73 8.91 2.88
N THR A 268 -37.37 7.68 2.58
CA THR A 268 -38.21 6.73 1.83
C THR A 268 -39.12 5.86 2.71
N ILE A 269 -39.19 6.11 4.01
CA ILE A 269 -39.89 5.25 4.97
C ILE A 269 -41.39 5.07 4.64
N PHE A 270 -42.03 6.06 3.99
CA PHE A 270 -43.42 5.96 3.53
C PHE A 270 -43.61 4.90 2.44
N GLY A 271 -42.58 4.56 1.69
CA GLY A 271 -42.52 3.49 0.68
C GLY A 271 -42.08 2.13 1.23
N ALA A 272 -41.88 2.00 2.53
CA ALA A 272 -41.51 0.72 3.14
C ALA A 272 -42.77 -0.16 3.23
N THR A 273 -42.84 -1.18 2.37
CA THR A 273 -44.00 -2.06 2.20
C THR A 273 -43.85 -3.43 2.83
N TYR A 274 -42.62 -3.80 3.18
CA TYR A 274 -42.31 -5.00 3.93
C TYR A 274 -40.99 -4.82 4.71
N MET A 275 -40.69 -5.78 5.57
CA MET A 275 -39.47 -5.82 6.36
C MET A 275 -38.75 -7.16 6.13
N VAL A 276 -37.40 -7.13 6.13
CA VAL A 276 -36.60 -8.34 6.08
C VAL A 276 -35.64 -8.37 7.28
N ILE A 277 -35.56 -9.49 7.95
CA ILE A 277 -34.61 -9.74 9.02
C ILE A 277 -33.67 -10.87 8.64
N SER A 278 -32.49 -10.88 9.26
CA SER A 278 -31.51 -11.93 9.03
C SER A 278 -31.99 -13.28 9.59
N CYS A 279 -31.46 -14.37 9.06
CA CYS A 279 -31.76 -15.72 9.53
C CYS A 279 -31.27 -15.97 10.97
N GLU A 280 -30.34 -15.15 11.46
CA GLU A 280 -29.76 -15.23 12.81
C GLU A 280 -30.41 -14.22 13.78
N HIS A 281 -31.44 -13.49 13.38
CA HIS A 281 -32.04 -12.44 14.20
C HIS A 281 -32.70 -12.99 15.47
N LEU A 282 -32.43 -12.38 16.62
CA LEU A 282 -32.89 -12.80 17.94
C LEU A 282 -34.43 -12.90 18.06
N LEU A 283 -35.15 -12.13 17.24
CA LEU A 283 -36.61 -12.14 17.18
C LEU A 283 -37.17 -13.55 16.91
N LEU A 284 -36.52 -14.33 16.06
CA LEU A 284 -36.94 -15.70 15.70
C LEU A 284 -37.00 -16.62 16.93
N LYS A 285 -36.01 -16.54 17.80
CA LYS A 285 -35.97 -17.29 19.05
C LYS A 285 -36.90 -16.72 20.12
N LYS A 286 -36.97 -15.35 20.20
CA LYS A 286 -37.76 -14.67 21.23
C LYS A 286 -39.26 -14.91 21.08
N TYR A 287 -39.76 -15.01 19.83
CA TYR A 287 -41.16 -15.17 19.51
C TYR A 287 -41.47 -16.46 18.78
N GLU A 288 -40.70 -17.49 19.03
CA GLU A 288 -40.83 -18.83 18.44
C GLU A 288 -42.25 -19.38 18.58
N ASP A 289 -42.90 -19.16 19.73
CA ASP A 289 -44.25 -19.66 20.02
C ASP A 289 -45.34 -18.97 19.17
N ARG A 290 -45.08 -17.79 18.60
CA ARG A 290 -45.99 -17.04 17.72
C ARG A 290 -45.84 -17.34 16.24
N ILE A 291 -44.70 -17.91 15.87
CA ILE A 291 -44.38 -18.26 14.49
C ILE A 291 -45.18 -19.50 14.07
N LYS A 292 -46.02 -19.39 13.07
CA LYS A 292 -46.93 -20.48 12.64
C LYS A 292 -46.24 -21.46 11.66
N ASN A 293 -45.30 -20.98 10.86
CA ASN A 293 -44.58 -21.77 9.83
C ASN A 293 -43.16 -22.11 10.23
N LYS A 294 -42.96 -22.56 11.47
CA LYS A 294 -41.63 -22.86 12.04
C LYS A 294 -40.77 -23.79 11.16
N GLU A 295 -41.34 -24.92 10.74
CA GLU A 295 -40.64 -25.93 9.94
C GLU A 295 -40.04 -25.36 8.63
N GLU A 296 -40.81 -24.46 7.96
CA GLU A 296 -40.39 -23.81 6.73
C GLU A 296 -39.21 -22.84 7.00
N ILE A 297 -39.31 -22.09 8.10
CA ILE A 297 -38.27 -21.15 8.52
C ILE A 297 -36.97 -21.89 8.91
N GLU A 298 -37.06 -22.97 9.71
CA GLU A 298 -35.92 -23.77 10.10
C GLU A 298 -35.22 -24.41 8.89
N LYS A 299 -36.00 -24.94 7.96
CA LYS A 299 -35.47 -25.50 6.71
C LYS A 299 -34.71 -24.44 5.93
N TYR A 300 -35.27 -23.23 5.78
CA TYR A 300 -34.62 -22.13 5.08
C TYR A 300 -33.33 -21.69 5.79
N ILE A 301 -33.34 -21.58 7.12
CA ILE A 301 -32.15 -21.24 7.91
C ILE A 301 -31.02 -22.25 7.65
N LEU A 302 -31.34 -23.56 7.65
CA LEU A 302 -30.36 -24.62 7.37
C LEU A 302 -29.77 -24.54 5.94
N GLU A 303 -30.59 -24.09 4.98
CA GLU A 303 -30.09 -23.85 3.60
C GLU A 303 -29.17 -22.64 3.53
N VAL A 304 -29.50 -21.55 4.24
CA VAL A 304 -28.70 -20.32 4.27
C VAL A 304 -27.38 -20.52 5.01
N GLN A 305 -27.36 -21.31 6.07
CA GLN A 305 -26.14 -21.63 6.83
C GLN A 305 -25.05 -22.33 5.98
N LYS A 306 -25.42 -22.95 4.87
CA LYS A 306 -24.49 -23.58 3.95
C LYS A 306 -23.83 -22.57 2.99
N LYS A 307 -24.33 -21.35 2.90
CA LYS A 307 -23.84 -20.31 2.00
C LYS A 307 -22.82 -19.43 2.69
N SER A 308 -21.77 -19.06 1.98
CA SER A 308 -20.80 -18.03 2.41
C SER A 308 -21.46 -16.63 2.42
N GLU A 309 -20.92 -15.68 3.18
CA GLU A 309 -21.42 -14.29 3.14
C GLU A 309 -21.32 -13.69 1.73
N PHE A 310 -20.30 -14.05 0.97
CA PHE A 310 -20.15 -13.62 -0.43
C PHE A 310 -21.33 -14.11 -1.28
N GLU A 311 -21.66 -15.40 -1.21
CA GLU A 311 -22.81 -15.96 -1.92
C GLU A 311 -24.14 -15.38 -1.45
N ARG A 312 -24.26 -14.99 -0.19
CA ARG A 312 -25.46 -14.32 0.36
C ARG A 312 -25.64 -12.91 -0.18
N THR A 313 -24.56 -12.18 -0.41
CA THR A 313 -24.58 -10.76 -0.79
C THR A 313 -24.41 -10.50 -2.28
N GLU A 314 -24.23 -11.54 -3.10
CA GLU A 314 -24.06 -11.41 -4.56
C GLU A 314 -25.30 -10.78 -5.22
N MET A 315 -25.09 -9.65 -5.93
CA MET A 315 -26.20 -8.83 -6.47
C MET A 315 -27.01 -9.52 -7.59
N ASN A 316 -26.38 -10.43 -8.35
CA ASN A 316 -26.99 -11.07 -9.52
C ASN A 316 -27.73 -12.38 -9.20
N LYS A 317 -27.92 -12.70 -7.94
CA LYS A 317 -28.53 -13.94 -7.50
C LYS A 317 -30.06 -13.79 -7.37
N ASP A 318 -30.78 -14.86 -7.67
CA ASP A 318 -32.21 -14.99 -7.38
C ASP A 318 -32.47 -14.71 -5.89
N LYS A 319 -33.34 -13.73 -5.58
CA LYS A 319 -33.71 -13.41 -4.22
C LYS A 319 -34.53 -14.53 -3.59
N THR A 320 -34.13 -14.98 -2.41
CA THR A 320 -34.82 -16.03 -1.66
C THR A 320 -35.24 -15.51 -0.30
N GLY A 321 -36.28 -16.06 0.27
CA GLY A 321 -36.77 -15.67 1.59
C GLY A 321 -38.05 -16.43 1.97
N VAL A 322 -38.38 -16.37 3.26
CA VAL A 322 -39.60 -16.95 3.81
C VAL A 322 -40.33 -15.90 4.63
N LYS A 323 -41.64 -15.74 4.42
CA LYS A 323 -42.46 -14.89 5.26
C LYS A 323 -42.62 -15.49 6.64
N ILE A 324 -42.58 -14.67 7.68
CA ILE A 324 -42.82 -15.11 9.05
C ILE A 324 -44.30 -15.00 9.34
N ASP A 325 -45.01 -16.10 9.32
CA ASP A 325 -46.46 -16.11 9.65
C ASP A 325 -46.68 -15.97 11.16
N GLY A 326 -47.44 -14.96 11.54
CA GLY A 326 -47.73 -14.63 12.94
C GLY A 326 -46.95 -13.43 13.49
N ILE A 327 -46.00 -12.90 12.72
CA ILE A 327 -45.24 -11.67 13.04
C ILE A 327 -45.49 -10.62 11.93
N THR A 328 -45.93 -9.44 12.32
CA THR A 328 -46.19 -8.31 11.42
C THR A 328 -45.65 -7.02 12.05
N ALA A 329 -45.01 -6.15 11.30
CA ALA A 329 -44.54 -4.87 11.78
C ALA A 329 -45.48 -3.73 11.37
N ILE A 330 -45.49 -2.65 12.11
CA ILE A 330 -46.26 -1.45 11.81
C ILE A 330 -45.31 -0.37 11.33
N ASN A 331 -45.53 0.12 10.12
CA ASN A 331 -44.77 1.26 9.60
C ASN A 331 -45.08 2.50 10.45
N PRO A 332 -44.08 3.15 11.09
CA PRO A 332 -44.34 4.25 12.04
C PRO A 332 -44.91 5.51 11.38
N CYS A 333 -44.74 5.70 10.07
CA CYS A 333 -45.22 6.86 9.34
C CYS A 333 -46.63 6.61 8.72
N THR A 334 -46.77 5.53 7.95
CA THR A 334 -48.03 5.20 7.27
C THR A 334 -49.07 4.56 8.17
N LYS A 335 -48.66 4.03 9.34
CA LYS A 335 -49.49 3.22 10.25
C LYS A 335 -50.00 1.93 9.61
N LYS A 336 -49.56 1.58 8.41
CA LYS A 336 -49.89 0.30 7.75
C LYS A 336 -49.16 -0.86 8.38
N GLU A 337 -49.81 -2.01 8.41
CA GLU A 337 -49.18 -3.27 8.72
C GLU A 337 -48.36 -3.75 7.53
N ILE A 338 -47.11 -4.19 7.80
CA ILE A 338 -46.20 -4.68 6.78
C ILE A 338 -45.70 -6.10 7.17
N PRO A 339 -45.64 -7.03 6.21
CA PRO A 339 -45.16 -8.39 6.48
C PRO A 339 -43.67 -8.39 6.80
N VAL A 340 -43.25 -9.35 7.66
CA VAL A 340 -41.84 -9.58 8.01
C VAL A 340 -41.38 -10.87 7.34
N PHE A 341 -40.24 -10.82 6.67
CA PHE A 341 -39.59 -11.96 6.02
C PHE A 341 -38.23 -12.24 6.66
N ILE A 342 -37.71 -13.48 6.54
CA ILE A 342 -36.31 -13.80 6.64
C ILE A 342 -35.73 -13.93 5.24
N SER A 343 -34.49 -13.49 5.04
CA SER A 343 -33.76 -13.68 3.79
C SER A 343 -32.27 -13.76 3.99
N ASP A 344 -31.59 -14.42 3.05
CA ASP A 344 -30.15 -14.61 3.07
C ASP A 344 -29.33 -13.33 2.79
N TYR A 345 -29.90 -12.31 2.12
CA TYR A 345 -29.19 -11.08 1.80
C TYR A 345 -29.12 -10.06 2.96
N VAL A 346 -29.84 -10.30 4.07
CA VAL A 346 -29.74 -9.48 5.29
C VAL A 346 -28.79 -10.16 6.29
N LEU A 347 -27.77 -9.42 6.71
CA LEU A 347 -26.73 -9.96 7.62
C LEU A 347 -26.88 -9.36 9.01
N MET A 348 -26.70 -10.18 10.07
CA MET A 348 -26.63 -9.69 11.47
C MET A 348 -25.44 -8.78 11.71
N THR A 349 -24.41 -8.90 10.90
CA THR A 349 -23.16 -8.16 11.01
C THR A 349 -23.23 -6.74 10.47
N TYR A 350 -24.35 -6.35 9.81
CA TYR A 350 -24.54 -4.99 9.28
C TYR A 350 -25.82 -4.36 9.84
N GLY A 351 -25.67 -3.24 10.53
CA GLY A 351 -26.79 -2.53 11.16
C GLY A 351 -27.39 -3.31 12.35
N SER A 352 -28.68 -3.49 12.32
CA SER A 352 -29.44 -4.20 13.36
C SER A 352 -29.82 -5.64 12.97
N GLY A 353 -29.37 -6.14 11.82
CA GLY A 353 -29.84 -7.40 11.25
C GLY A 353 -31.29 -7.36 10.73
N ALA A 354 -31.85 -6.15 10.57
CA ALA A 354 -33.18 -5.93 10.02
C ALA A 354 -33.15 -4.71 9.08
N ILE A 355 -33.91 -4.77 8.00
CA ILE A 355 -34.07 -3.68 7.04
C ILE A 355 -35.57 -3.38 6.81
N MET A 356 -35.92 -2.12 6.63
CA MET A 356 -37.13 -1.74 5.96
C MET A 356 -36.92 -1.82 4.46
N ALA A 357 -37.75 -2.51 3.75
CA ALA A 357 -37.62 -2.70 2.30
C ALA A 357 -38.49 -1.68 1.53
N VAL A 358 -37.81 -0.97 0.60
CA VAL A 358 -38.44 0.08 -0.21
C VAL A 358 -38.28 -0.26 -1.70
N PRO A 359 -39.17 -1.11 -2.25
CA PRO A 359 -39.00 -1.67 -3.61
C PRO A 359 -38.89 -0.63 -4.72
N ALA A 360 -39.58 0.51 -4.58
CA ALA A 360 -39.51 1.57 -5.58
C ALA A 360 -38.13 2.24 -5.69
N HIS A 361 -37.28 2.13 -4.66
CA HIS A 361 -36.01 2.89 -4.54
C HIS A 361 -34.76 2.07 -4.18
N ASP A 362 -34.87 0.73 -4.13
CA ASP A 362 -33.72 -0.21 -4.00
C ASP A 362 -33.94 -1.39 -4.96
N THR A 363 -32.90 -1.73 -5.74
CA THR A 363 -33.00 -2.80 -6.75
C THR A 363 -33.17 -4.19 -6.12
N ARG A 364 -32.55 -4.45 -4.97
CA ARG A 364 -32.69 -5.74 -4.27
C ARG A 364 -34.08 -5.92 -3.73
N ASP A 365 -34.62 -4.87 -3.15
CA ASP A 365 -36.00 -4.84 -2.63
C ASP A 365 -37.02 -4.93 -3.76
N PHE A 366 -36.73 -4.31 -4.91
CA PHE A 366 -37.59 -4.39 -6.10
C PHE A 366 -37.67 -5.84 -6.62
N ASP A 367 -36.53 -6.51 -6.79
CA ASP A 367 -36.49 -7.90 -7.28
C ASP A 367 -37.21 -8.84 -6.33
N PHE A 368 -37.00 -8.63 -5.01
CA PHE A 368 -37.70 -9.41 -3.99
C PHE A 368 -39.21 -9.16 -4.02
N ALA A 369 -39.65 -7.89 -4.08
CA ALA A 369 -41.08 -7.54 -4.14
C ALA A 369 -41.74 -8.12 -5.39
N LYS A 370 -41.06 -8.08 -6.55
CA LYS A 370 -41.58 -8.72 -7.77
C LYS A 370 -41.77 -10.22 -7.62
N LYS A 371 -40.80 -10.91 -7.02
CA LYS A 371 -40.84 -12.34 -6.81
C LYS A 371 -41.97 -12.78 -5.87
N PHE A 372 -42.20 -12.02 -4.79
CA PHE A 372 -43.18 -12.34 -3.76
C PHE A 372 -44.49 -11.61 -3.91
N GLY A 373 -44.70 -10.87 -5.01
CA GLY A 373 -45.95 -10.15 -5.31
C GLY A 373 -46.29 -9.06 -4.29
N LEU A 374 -45.29 -8.34 -3.77
CA LEU A 374 -45.46 -7.31 -2.74
C LEU A 374 -45.71 -5.94 -3.37
N GLU A 375 -46.34 -5.03 -2.61
CA GLU A 375 -46.70 -3.67 -3.06
C GLU A 375 -45.40 -2.85 -3.33
N ILE A 376 -45.38 -2.08 -4.45
CA ILE A 376 -44.32 -1.15 -4.82
C ILE A 376 -44.90 0.26 -4.82
N VAL A 377 -44.46 1.11 -3.89
CA VAL A 377 -44.95 2.47 -3.69
C VAL A 377 -43.84 3.48 -4.01
N GLU A 378 -44.07 4.30 -5.04
CA GLU A 378 -43.19 5.42 -5.38
C GLU A 378 -43.28 6.51 -4.30
N VAL A 379 -42.14 6.89 -3.72
CA VAL A 379 -42.04 7.99 -2.74
C VAL A 379 -41.02 9.06 -3.12
N VAL A 380 -40.23 8.82 -4.17
CA VAL A 380 -39.35 9.82 -4.79
C VAL A 380 -39.61 9.81 -6.29
N SER A 381 -40.10 10.91 -6.82
CA SER A 381 -40.35 11.10 -8.28
C SER A 381 -39.06 11.54 -8.97
N GLY A 382 -38.94 11.21 -10.25
CA GLY A 382 -37.76 11.59 -11.07
C GLY A 382 -37.24 10.48 -11.96
N GLY A 383 -37.74 9.27 -11.79
CA GLY A 383 -37.48 8.12 -12.63
C GLY A 383 -38.56 7.85 -13.68
N GLU A 384 -38.34 6.78 -14.44
CA GLU A 384 -39.35 6.15 -15.27
C GLU A 384 -40.38 5.39 -14.39
N ASN A 385 -41.19 4.51 -14.99
CA ASN A 385 -42.19 3.74 -14.25
C ASN A 385 -41.54 2.85 -13.15
N VAL A 386 -41.74 3.17 -11.87
CA VAL A 386 -41.20 2.41 -10.73
C VAL A 386 -41.78 1.00 -10.62
N GLN A 387 -42.87 0.68 -11.35
CA GLN A 387 -43.40 -0.68 -11.44
C GLN A 387 -42.58 -1.58 -12.35
N GLU A 388 -41.74 -1.01 -13.20
CA GLU A 388 -40.85 -1.75 -14.13
C GLU A 388 -39.43 -1.75 -13.67
N LYS A 389 -38.97 -0.66 -13.04
CA LYS A 389 -37.57 -0.52 -12.54
C LYS A 389 -37.51 0.42 -11.35
N ALA A 390 -36.74 0.04 -10.32
CA ALA A 390 -36.50 0.90 -9.16
C ALA A 390 -35.75 2.19 -9.55
N TYR A 391 -36.21 3.32 -9.00
CA TYR A 391 -35.50 4.60 -9.07
C TYR A 391 -34.51 4.73 -7.91
N THR A 392 -33.23 4.56 -8.19
CA THR A 392 -32.17 4.42 -7.17
C THR A 392 -31.34 5.68 -6.93
N ASP A 393 -31.67 6.81 -7.56
CA ASP A 393 -30.97 8.07 -7.30
C ASP A 393 -31.20 8.52 -5.85
N THR A 394 -30.13 8.75 -5.12
CA THR A 394 -30.17 9.11 -3.70
C THR A 394 -30.10 10.61 -3.44
N ASN A 395 -29.88 11.40 -4.48
CA ASN A 395 -29.65 12.84 -4.39
C ASN A 395 -30.71 13.68 -5.10
N ASN A 396 -31.24 13.15 -6.20
CA ASN A 396 -32.22 13.87 -7.05
C ASN A 396 -33.62 13.30 -6.86
N GLY A 397 -34.60 14.11 -7.18
CA GLY A 397 -36.01 13.77 -7.10
C GLY A 397 -36.79 14.59 -6.06
N ILE A 398 -38.11 14.52 -6.17
CA ILE A 398 -39.04 15.22 -5.29
C ILE A 398 -39.90 14.18 -4.59
N MET A 399 -40.11 14.38 -3.30
CA MET A 399 -40.93 13.48 -2.49
C MET A 399 -42.38 13.49 -2.92
N VAL A 400 -42.97 12.29 -3.10
CA VAL A 400 -44.38 12.04 -3.43
C VAL A 400 -44.91 10.94 -2.53
N ASN A 401 -46.21 10.84 -2.36
CA ASN A 401 -46.89 9.81 -1.54
C ASN A 401 -46.31 9.67 -0.11
N SER A 402 -45.78 10.76 0.43
CA SER A 402 -45.01 10.80 1.67
C SER A 402 -45.53 11.83 2.68
N ASP A 403 -46.84 12.10 2.67
CA ASP A 403 -47.55 12.99 3.58
C ASP A 403 -46.82 14.35 3.73
N PHE A 404 -46.39 14.72 4.91
CA PHE A 404 -45.73 15.99 5.22
C PHE A 404 -44.40 16.19 4.53
N LEU A 405 -43.85 15.18 3.86
CA LEU A 405 -42.63 15.27 3.06
C LEU A 405 -42.89 15.60 1.59
N ASN A 406 -44.17 15.52 1.12
CA ASN A 406 -44.50 15.76 -0.28
C ASN A 406 -44.02 17.14 -0.76
N GLY A 407 -43.41 17.17 -1.95
CA GLY A 407 -42.89 18.38 -2.58
C GLY A 407 -41.51 18.81 -2.13
N LEU A 408 -40.92 18.17 -1.13
CA LEU A 408 -39.57 18.45 -0.68
C LEU A 408 -38.56 17.72 -1.57
N SER A 409 -37.35 18.28 -1.67
CA SER A 409 -36.18 17.55 -2.19
C SER A 409 -35.80 16.41 -1.25
N VAL A 410 -35.09 15.41 -1.78
CA VAL A 410 -34.54 14.27 -0.98
C VAL A 410 -33.77 14.75 0.24
N LYS A 411 -32.95 15.81 0.08
CA LYS A 411 -32.13 16.36 1.17
C LYS A 411 -33.02 16.95 2.29
N GLU A 412 -33.96 17.80 1.94
CA GLU A 412 -34.87 18.42 2.91
C GLU A 412 -35.75 17.36 3.60
N ALA A 413 -36.19 16.34 2.84
CA ALA A 413 -36.94 15.23 3.37
C ALA A 413 -36.17 14.41 4.41
N LYS A 414 -34.91 14.15 4.17
CA LYS A 414 -34.02 13.47 5.14
C LYS A 414 -33.93 14.23 6.45
N GLU A 415 -33.75 15.55 6.41
CA GLU A 415 -33.68 16.37 7.61
C GLU A 415 -35.00 16.38 8.37
N LYS A 416 -36.09 16.57 7.66
CA LYS A 416 -37.42 16.67 8.24
C LYS A 416 -37.97 15.36 8.85
N ILE A 417 -37.76 14.24 8.16
CA ILE A 417 -38.14 12.92 8.71
C ILE A 417 -37.27 12.58 9.93
N PHE A 418 -36.07 13.01 9.91
CA PHE A 418 -35.11 12.86 11.02
C PHE A 418 -35.65 13.52 12.29
N GLU A 419 -36.02 14.80 12.18
CA GLU A 419 -36.60 15.55 13.30
C GLU A 419 -37.91 14.90 13.78
N TYR A 420 -38.78 14.49 12.84
CA TYR A 420 -40.05 13.88 13.15
C TYR A 420 -39.91 12.61 13.97
N LEU A 421 -39.12 11.64 13.49
CA LEU A 421 -38.94 10.37 14.17
C LEU A 421 -38.18 10.50 15.50
N SER A 422 -37.25 11.47 15.60
CA SER A 422 -36.54 11.78 16.84
C SER A 422 -37.47 12.38 17.89
N LYS A 423 -38.39 13.30 17.50
CA LYS A 423 -39.41 13.88 18.42
C LYS A 423 -40.37 12.82 18.96
N LEU A 424 -40.63 11.77 18.17
CA LEU A 424 -41.44 10.64 18.60
C LEU A 424 -40.71 9.65 19.49
N GLY A 425 -39.41 9.81 19.68
CA GLY A 425 -38.57 8.87 20.45
C GLY A 425 -38.35 7.49 19.81
N ILE A 426 -38.66 7.38 18.51
CA ILE A 426 -38.59 6.11 17.75
C ILE A 426 -37.44 6.09 16.73
N GLY A 427 -36.70 7.21 16.60
CA GLY A 427 -35.58 7.30 15.67
C GLY A 427 -34.39 8.05 16.25
N ASN A 428 -33.18 7.53 16.00
CA ASN A 428 -31.92 8.13 16.40
C ASN A 428 -30.94 8.18 15.23
N LYS A 429 -30.22 9.30 15.11
CA LYS A 429 -29.08 9.39 14.16
C LYS A 429 -28.02 8.35 14.54
N LYS A 430 -27.45 7.71 13.54
CA LYS A 430 -26.36 6.78 13.75
C LYS A 430 -25.41 6.77 12.57
N THR A 431 -24.12 6.87 12.88
CA THR A 431 -23.06 6.55 11.95
C THR A 431 -22.80 5.05 12.02
N ASN A 432 -22.74 4.40 10.89
CA ASN A 432 -22.42 2.99 10.77
C ASN A 432 -21.25 2.79 9.82
N PHE A 433 -20.54 1.67 9.95
CA PHE A 433 -19.35 1.34 9.16
C PHE A 433 -19.51 -0.06 8.56
N LYS A 434 -18.92 -0.25 7.38
CA LYS A 434 -18.75 -1.59 6.80
C LYS A 434 -17.61 -2.34 7.51
N LEU A 435 -16.60 -1.59 7.98
CA LEU A 435 -15.49 -2.11 8.75
C LEU A 435 -16.01 -2.87 9.96
N ARG A 436 -15.42 -4.02 10.24
CA ARG A 436 -15.70 -4.84 11.42
C ARG A 436 -14.49 -4.86 12.32
N ASP A 437 -14.70 -5.24 13.58
CA ASP A 437 -13.59 -5.47 14.49
C ASP A 437 -12.65 -6.55 13.95
N TRP A 438 -11.37 -6.35 14.18
CA TRP A 438 -10.33 -7.18 13.63
C TRP A 438 -10.25 -8.53 14.36
N VAL A 439 -10.46 -9.65 13.64
CA VAL A 439 -10.26 -11.01 14.12
C VAL A 439 -8.77 -11.23 14.34
N PHE A 440 -8.33 -11.18 15.59
CA PHE A 440 -6.92 -11.01 15.93
C PHE A 440 -6.20 -12.31 16.26
N SER A 441 -6.80 -13.27 16.97
CA SER A 441 -6.09 -14.48 17.38
C SER A 441 -5.96 -15.55 16.29
N ARG A 442 -4.89 -16.34 16.37
CA ARG A 442 -4.61 -17.48 15.48
C ARG A 442 -4.34 -18.75 16.31
N GLN A 443 -4.91 -19.86 15.90
CA GLN A 443 -4.72 -21.17 16.52
C GLN A 443 -3.49 -21.87 15.94
N ARG A 444 -2.33 -21.21 16.08
CA ARG A 444 -1.05 -21.64 15.51
C ARG A 444 0.07 -21.49 16.52
N TYR A 445 1.20 -22.15 16.25
CA TYR A 445 2.38 -22.08 17.10
C TYR A 445 3.26 -20.87 16.76
N TRP A 446 3.56 -20.66 15.48
CA TRP A 446 4.54 -19.64 15.04
C TRP A 446 3.91 -18.24 14.93
N GLY A 447 3.83 -17.58 16.07
CA GLY A 447 3.27 -16.24 16.25
C GLY A 447 3.56 -15.72 17.66
N GLU A 448 3.38 -14.42 17.90
CA GLU A 448 3.56 -13.84 19.24
C GLU A 448 2.53 -14.43 20.21
N PRO A 449 2.93 -15.04 21.34
CA PRO A 449 2.00 -15.52 22.35
C PRO A 449 1.18 -14.37 22.96
N ILE A 450 -0.11 -14.59 23.15
CA ILE A 450 -0.99 -13.62 23.81
C ILE A 450 -0.74 -13.64 25.32
N PRO A 451 -0.32 -12.51 25.95
CA PRO A 451 0.15 -12.48 27.33
C PRO A 451 -1.01 -12.36 28.34
N LEU A 452 -2.00 -13.24 28.22
CA LEU A 452 -3.18 -13.26 29.10
C LEU A 452 -3.38 -14.63 29.71
N VAL A 453 -4.00 -14.63 30.88
CA VAL A 453 -4.42 -15.87 31.59
C VAL A 453 -5.91 -15.80 31.89
N ASN A 454 -6.59 -16.95 31.81
CA ASN A 454 -7.99 -17.10 32.19
C ASN A 454 -8.11 -17.75 33.55
N CYS A 455 -8.67 -17.04 34.51
CA CYS A 455 -8.92 -17.48 35.87
C CYS A 455 -10.42 -17.64 36.09
N GLU A 456 -10.83 -18.77 36.64
CA GLU A 456 -12.26 -19.01 36.93
C GLU A 456 -12.89 -17.93 37.80
N LYS A 457 -12.12 -17.33 38.74
CA LYS A 457 -12.59 -16.29 39.65
C LYS A 457 -12.51 -14.88 39.04
N CYS A 458 -11.45 -14.58 38.28
CA CYS A 458 -11.12 -13.23 37.84
C CYS A 458 -11.43 -12.97 36.37
N GLY A 459 -11.76 -13.99 35.58
CA GLY A 459 -11.85 -13.93 34.13
C GLY A 459 -10.48 -13.78 33.48
N TRP A 460 -10.42 -13.11 32.36
CA TRP A 460 -9.17 -12.81 31.65
C TRP A 460 -8.37 -11.76 32.42
N VAL A 461 -7.09 -12.01 32.62
CA VAL A 461 -6.15 -11.13 33.33
C VAL A 461 -4.84 -11.09 32.56
N ALA A 462 -4.27 -9.89 32.39
CA ALA A 462 -2.94 -9.70 31.81
C ALA A 462 -1.86 -10.25 32.77
N ILE A 463 -0.79 -10.82 32.22
CA ILE A 463 0.40 -11.13 33.04
C ILE A 463 1.09 -9.83 33.44
N PRO A 464 1.91 -9.82 34.53
CA PRO A 464 2.71 -8.66 34.90
C PRO A 464 3.65 -8.23 33.76
N GLU A 465 3.85 -6.91 33.58
CA GLU A 465 4.75 -6.39 32.53
C GLU A 465 6.20 -6.87 32.69
N GLU A 466 6.61 -7.13 33.92
CA GLU A 466 7.94 -7.62 34.27
C GLU A 466 8.19 -9.06 33.80
N GLU A 467 7.12 -9.83 33.51
CA GLU A 467 7.20 -11.18 32.97
C GLU A 467 7.28 -11.20 31.43
N LEU A 468 7.20 -10.04 30.79
CA LEU A 468 7.40 -9.96 29.33
C LEU A 468 8.88 -10.03 28.94
N PRO A 469 9.24 -10.70 27.86
CA PRO A 469 8.35 -11.38 26.89
C PRO A 469 7.87 -12.76 27.38
N LEU A 470 6.58 -13.04 27.20
CA LEU A 470 6.09 -14.41 27.27
C LEU A 470 6.62 -15.17 26.03
N LYS A 471 7.57 -16.08 26.26
CA LYS A 471 8.24 -16.81 25.16
C LYS A 471 7.44 -18.03 24.70
N LEU A 472 7.59 -18.36 23.42
CA LEU A 472 7.13 -19.64 22.89
C LEU A 472 7.92 -20.79 23.54
N PRO A 473 7.26 -21.85 24.02
CA PRO A 473 7.94 -23.05 24.47
C PRO A 473 8.49 -23.85 23.28
N GLU A 474 9.57 -24.57 23.48
CA GLU A 474 10.07 -25.50 22.47
C GLU A 474 9.08 -26.66 22.27
N LEU A 475 8.81 -26.99 20.99
CA LEU A 475 7.90 -28.08 20.61
C LEU A 475 8.58 -29.00 19.59
N GLU A 476 8.44 -30.32 19.85
CA GLU A 476 8.83 -31.35 18.88
C GLU A 476 7.85 -31.44 17.69
N SER A 477 6.56 -31.18 17.93
CA SER A 477 5.51 -31.12 16.89
C SER A 477 4.60 -29.94 17.11
N PHE A 478 4.42 -29.15 16.06
CA PHE A 478 3.59 -27.95 16.01
C PHE A 478 2.43 -28.07 15.00
N GLU A 479 2.02 -29.30 14.69
CA GLU A 479 0.84 -29.54 13.85
C GLU A 479 -0.43 -29.07 14.54
N PRO A 480 -1.32 -28.36 13.82
CA PRO A 480 -2.62 -27.96 14.34
C PRO A 480 -3.41 -29.17 14.82
N THR A 481 -4.21 -29.01 15.89
CA THR A 481 -5.08 -30.06 16.36
C THR A 481 -6.20 -30.35 15.35
N GLU A 482 -6.79 -31.54 15.40
CA GLU A 482 -7.95 -31.89 14.54
C GLU A 482 -9.16 -31.01 14.84
N THR A 483 -9.32 -30.56 16.08
CA THR A 483 -10.36 -29.62 16.52
C THR A 483 -10.10 -28.20 16.09
N GLY A 484 -8.86 -27.89 15.58
CA GLY A 484 -8.42 -26.58 15.19
C GLY A 484 -8.08 -25.66 16.36
N GLU A 485 -7.61 -26.25 17.48
CA GLU A 485 -7.00 -25.52 18.58
C GLU A 485 -5.49 -25.39 18.38
N SER A 486 -4.89 -24.40 19.03
CA SER A 486 -3.44 -24.18 18.95
C SER A 486 -2.65 -25.40 19.48
N PRO A 487 -1.52 -25.74 18.85
CA PRO A 487 -0.59 -26.74 19.36
C PRO A 487 -0.13 -26.45 20.80
N LEU A 488 -0.07 -25.19 21.21
CA LEU A 488 0.29 -24.76 22.56
C LEU A 488 -0.69 -25.29 23.62
N SER A 489 -1.94 -25.58 23.26
CA SER A 489 -2.95 -26.13 24.18
C SER A 489 -2.61 -27.52 24.73
N LYS A 490 -1.68 -28.24 24.09
CA LYS A 490 -1.22 -29.57 24.50
C LYS A 490 -0.08 -29.54 25.50
N ILE A 491 0.47 -28.38 25.83
CA ILE A 491 1.63 -28.24 26.72
C ILE A 491 1.16 -27.85 28.11
N ASP A 492 0.99 -28.82 28.99
CA ASP A 492 0.49 -28.59 30.35
C ASP A 492 1.32 -27.56 31.13
N GLU A 493 2.64 -27.56 30.98
CA GLU A 493 3.56 -26.65 31.64
C GLU A 493 3.39 -25.20 31.14
N PHE A 494 3.03 -25.01 29.86
CA PHE A 494 2.73 -23.68 29.30
C PHE A 494 1.32 -23.25 29.71
N VAL A 495 0.33 -24.13 29.62
CA VAL A 495 -1.09 -23.81 29.84
C VAL A 495 -1.38 -23.50 31.28
N ASN A 496 -0.94 -24.39 32.22
CA ASN A 496 -1.30 -24.26 33.60
C ASN A 496 -0.42 -23.25 34.34
N CYS A 497 -1.03 -22.27 34.95
CA CYS A 497 -0.34 -21.18 35.63
C CYS A 497 -1.11 -20.68 36.84
N THR A 498 -0.54 -19.72 37.55
CA THR A 498 -1.15 -19.03 38.67
C THR A 498 -1.72 -17.68 38.20
N CYS A 499 -2.91 -17.33 38.61
CA CYS A 499 -3.52 -16.04 38.35
C CYS A 499 -2.75 -14.92 39.04
N PRO A 500 -2.21 -13.91 38.32
CA PRO A 500 -1.45 -12.84 38.95
C PRO A 500 -2.30 -11.92 39.85
N LYS A 501 -3.63 -11.91 39.65
CA LYS A 501 -4.55 -11.09 40.45
C LYS A 501 -4.97 -11.71 41.76
N CYS A 502 -5.23 -13.00 41.80
CA CYS A 502 -5.79 -13.66 43.02
C CYS A 502 -4.98 -14.85 43.55
N GLY A 503 -3.89 -15.24 42.89
CA GLY A 503 -3.06 -16.39 43.29
C GLY A 503 -3.70 -17.77 43.05
N GLY A 504 -4.91 -17.83 42.48
CA GLY A 504 -5.61 -19.07 42.17
C GLY A 504 -5.13 -19.74 40.88
N LYS A 505 -5.62 -20.95 40.59
CA LYS A 505 -5.35 -21.66 39.34
C LYS A 505 -5.88 -20.86 38.16
N ALA A 506 -5.10 -20.82 37.12
CA ALA A 506 -5.45 -20.16 35.84
C ALA A 506 -4.88 -20.93 34.63
N LYS A 507 -5.36 -20.64 33.48
CA LYS A 507 -4.87 -21.18 32.21
C LYS A 507 -4.38 -20.07 31.31
N ARG A 508 -3.17 -20.20 30.76
CA ARG A 508 -2.66 -19.27 29.74
C ARG A 508 -3.49 -19.34 28.48
N GLU A 509 -3.54 -18.21 27.78
CA GLU A 509 -4.02 -18.19 26.41
C GLU A 509 -3.07 -18.99 25.53
N THR A 510 -3.64 -19.78 24.63
CA THR A 510 -2.87 -20.65 23.72
C THR A 510 -2.92 -20.20 22.27
N ASP A 511 -3.80 -19.26 21.94
CA ASP A 511 -3.76 -18.60 20.64
C ASP A 511 -2.56 -17.66 20.57
N THR A 512 -2.07 -17.45 19.34
CA THR A 512 -1.02 -16.47 19.03
C THR A 512 -1.60 -15.29 18.26
N MET A 513 -0.86 -14.18 18.22
CA MET A 513 -1.22 -13.01 17.42
C MET A 513 -0.97 -13.27 15.93
N PRO A 514 -1.64 -12.55 15.02
CA PRO A 514 -1.37 -12.65 13.59
C PRO A 514 -0.03 -11.98 13.27
N GLN A 515 0.59 -12.33 12.15
CA GLN A 515 1.83 -11.67 11.69
C GLN A 515 1.71 -10.14 11.59
N TRP A 516 0.50 -9.65 11.33
CA TRP A 516 0.21 -8.21 11.23
C TRP A 516 0.37 -7.45 12.56
N ALA A 517 0.42 -8.15 13.69
CA ALA A 517 0.67 -7.53 14.98
C ALA A 517 2.09 -6.95 15.05
N GLY A 518 3.09 -7.78 14.77
CA GLY A 518 4.49 -7.35 14.73
C GLY A 518 4.74 -6.26 13.70
N SER A 519 4.17 -6.40 12.50
CA SER A 519 4.36 -5.42 11.43
C SER A 519 3.62 -4.09 11.64
N SER A 520 2.68 -4.00 12.60
CA SER A 520 1.90 -2.76 12.81
C SER A 520 2.67 -1.63 13.48
N TRP A 521 3.86 -1.86 14.03
CA TRP A 521 4.61 -0.85 14.76
C TRP A 521 6.12 -0.82 14.48
N TYR A 522 6.62 -1.64 13.54
CA TYR A 522 8.05 -1.84 13.26
C TYR A 522 8.82 -0.55 12.93
N TYR A 523 8.16 0.42 12.30
CA TYR A 523 8.73 1.74 12.01
C TYR A 523 9.15 2.51 13.27
N LEU A 524 8.48 2.30 14.40
CA LEU A 524 8.88 2.87 15.69
C LEU A 524 10.15 2.18 16.22
N ARG A 525 10.24 0.86 16.06
CA ARG A 525 11.40 0.11 16.52
C ARG A 525 12.66 0.43 15.72
N TYR A 526 12.54 0.72 14.44
CA TYR A 526 13.66 1.20 13.63
C TYR A 526 14.31 2.49 14.17
N MET A 527 13.53 3.36 14.82
CA MET A 527 14.06 4.58 15.42
C MET A 527 15.01 4.28 16.59
N ASP A 528 14.79 3.18 17.33
CA ASP A 528 15.56 2.82 18.52
C ASP A 528 15.56 1.29 18.77
N PRO A 529 16.23 0.51 17.90
CA PRO A 529 16.08 -0.96 17.88
C PRO A 529 16.67 -1.65 19.11
N ASN A 530 17.62 -1.03 19.78
CA ASN A 530 18.35 -1.61 20.90
C ASN A 530 17.82 -1.22 22.29
N ASN A 531 16.74 -0.44 22.35
CA ASN A 531 16.15 0.00 23.60
C ASN A 531 15.44 -1.16 24.31
N LYS A 532 15.89 -1.50 25.52
CA LYS A 532 15.33 -2.60 26.32
C LYS A 532 14.24 -2.14 27.29
N GLU A 533 14.20 -0.85 27.58
CA GLU A 533 13.31 -0.28 28.61
C GLU A 533 12.02 0.28 28.03
N ASN A 534 12.06 0.75 26.77
CA ASN A 534 10.93 1.38 26.11
C ASN A 534 10.76 0.83 24.70
N LEU A 535 9.54 0.87 24.20
CA LEU A 535 9.21 0.56 22.79
C LEU A 535 10.05 1.44 21.84
N VAL A 536 10.17 2.72 22.17
CA VAL A 536 11.03 3.71 21.51
C VAL A 536 11.44 4.76 22.54
N GLY A 537 12.71 5.17 22.51
CA GLY A 537 13.25 6.21 23.43
C GLY A 537 12.70 7.59 23.08
N LYS A 538 12.54 8.45 24.10
CA LYS A 538 11.99 9.80 23.94
C LYS A 538 12.81 10.67 22.97
N ASP A 539 14.13 10.57 23.00
CA ASP A 539 15.01 11.37 22.13
C ASP A 539 14.91 10.91 20.68
N ALA A 540 14.86 9.60 20.46
CA ALA A 540 14.64 9.03 19.12
C ALA A 540 13.27 9.44 18.56
N LEU A 541 12.22 9.35 19.40
CA LEU A 541 10.89 9.77 19.01
C LEU A 541 10.81 11.28 18.73
N LYS A 542 11.50 12.11 19.53
CA LYS A 542 11.55 13.56 19.32
C LYS A 542 12.25 13.90 18.01
N TYR A 543 13.34 13.20 17.68
CA TYR A 543 14.14 13.48 16.48
C TYR A 543 13.49 12.93 15.20
N PHE A 544 13.15 11.63 15.15
CA PHE A 544 12.58 11.02 13.98
C PHE A 544 11.07 11.27 13.84
N ASN A 545 10.36 11.37 14.94
CA ASN A 545 8.95 11.71 15.09
C ASN A 545 8.00 10.81 14.27
N GLN A 546 8.05 10.91 12.94
CA GLN A 546 7.14 10.30 12.00
C GLN A 546 7.91 9.88 10.73
N VAL A 547 7.45 8.85 10.05
CA VAL A 547 7.97 8.46 8.73
C VAL A 547 7.63 9.54 7.70
N ASP A 548 8.64 10.05 7.01
CA ASP A 548 8.46 11.10 6.00
C ASP A 548 7.86 10.57 4.71
N TRP A 549 8.32 9.41 4.25
CA TRP A 549 7.85 8.83 3.00
C TRP A 549 7.83 7.31 3.07
N TYR A 550 6.64 6.72 2.96
CA TYR A 550 6.44 5.28 2.93
C TYR A 550 6.07 4.80 1.52
N ASN A 551 6.82 3.87 0.95
CA ASN A 551 6.48 3.20 -0.29
C ASN A 551 6.13 1.73 -0.05
N GLY A 552 5.02 1.25 -0.62
CA GLY A 552 4.60 -0.14 -0.46
C GLY A 552 3.52 -0.56 -1.45
N GLY A 553 3.17 -1.86 -1.42
CA GLY A 553 2.20 -2.47 -2.31
C GLY A 553 0.76 -1.97 -2.08
N MET A 554 -0.03 -1.96 -3.16
CA MET A 554 -1.45 -1.59 -3.08
C MET A 554 -2.29 -2.64 -2.34
N GLU A 555 -1.87 -3.90 -2.36
CA GLU A 555 -2.50 -5.02 -1.66
C GLU A 555 -2.56 -4.82 -0.14
N HIS A 556 -1.60 -4.06 0.42
CA HIS A 556 -1.53 -3.78 1.85
C HIS A 556 -2.37 -2.58 2.29
N THR A 557 -3.08 -1.89 1.38
CA THR A 557 -3.85 -0.67 1.68
C THR A 557 -4.91 -0.91 2.76
N THR A 558 -5.62 -2.03 2.72
CA THR A 558 -6.68 -2.40 3.66
C THR A 558 -6.25 -3.45 4.69
N LEU A 559 -5.00 -3.88 4.65
CA LEU A 559 -4.36 -4.82 5.56
C LEU A 559 -3.38 -4.08 6.47
N HIS A 560 -2.07 -4.33 6.28
CA HIS A 560 -0.99 -3.75 7.08
C HIS A 560 -1.12 -2.24 7.30
N LEU A 561 -1.37 -1.45 6.23
CA LEU A 561 -1.44 0.01 6.33
C LEU A 561 -2.59 0.47 7.25
N LEU A 562 -3.75 -0.19 7.17
CA LEU A 562 -4.89 0.13 8.02
C LEU A 562 -4.63 -0.26 9.48
N TYR A 563 -4.05 -1.44 9.71
CA TYR A 563 -3.73 -1.93 11.05
C TYR A 563 -2.63 -1.09 11.73
N SER A 564 -1.59 -0.72 11.00
CA SER A 564 -0.51 0.12 11.54
C SER A 564 -1.00 1.52 11.91
N ARG A 565 -1.92 2.11 11.11
CA ARG A 565 -2.56 3.39 11.45
C ARG A 565 -3.43 3.27 12.71
N PHE A 566 -4.20 2.18 12.84
CA PHE A 566 -5.00 1.91 14.03
C PHE A 566 -4.11 1.80 15.29
N TRP A 567 -3.05 0.98 15.23
CA TRP A 567 -2.12 0.81 16.35
C TRP A 567 -1.42 2.10 16.72
N HIS A 568 -1.01 2.88 15.74
CA HIS A 568 -0.38 4.18 15.97
C HIS A 568 -1.32 5.17 16.67
N LYS A 569 -2.59 5.25 16.24
CA LYS A 569 -3.60 6.09 16.88
C LYS A 569 -3.84 5.67 18.33
N PHE A 570 -3.86 4.38 18.60
CA PHE A 570 -3.93 3.88 19.95
C PHE A 570 -2.71 4.30 20.79
N LEU A 571 -1.50 4.15 20.24
CA LEU A 571 -0.27 4.59 20.92
C LEU A 571 -0.25 6.10 21.14
N TYR A 572 -0.83 6.89 20.25
CA TYR A 572 -1.03 8.33 20.41
C TYR A 572 -1.97 8.63 21.60
N ASP A 573 -3.08 7.92 21.69
CA ASP A 573 -4.07 8.13 22.75
C ASP A 573 -3.53 7.80 24.16
N ILE A 574 -2.59 6.86 24.24
CA ILE A 574 -1.92 6.53 25.52
C ILE A 574 -0.61 7.30 25.73
N GLY A 575 -0.27 8.25 24.84
CA GLY A 575 0.86 9.17 24.99
C GLY A 575 2.24 8.55 24.72
N VAL A 576 2.32 7.47 23.94
CA VAL A 576 3.58 6.81 23.54
C VAL A 576 4.20 7.48 22.33
N VAL A 577 3.39 7.97 21.39
CA VAL A 577 3.83 8.68 20.18
C VAL A 577 3.27 10.08 20.13
N ASN A 578 3.90 10.97 19.34
CA ASN A 578 3.58 12.40 19.32
C ASN A 578 2.64 12.81 18.18
N THR A 579 2.41 11.94 17.21
CA THR A 579 1.65 12.22 15.98
C THR A 579 0.41 11.33 15.88
N LYS A 580 -0.64 11.82 15.21
CA LYS A 580 -1.88 11.06 15.01
C LYS A 580 -1.75 10.01 13.92
N GLU A 581 -0.82 10.22 12.98
CA GLU A 581 -0.55 9.33 11.85
C GLU A 581 0.90 8.88 11.84
N PRO A 582 1.18 7.61 11.46
CA PRO A 582 2.54 7.08 11.44
C PRO A 582 3.37 7.59 10.25
N TYR A 583 2.72 7.93 9.14
CA TYR A 583 3.32 8.24 7.85
C TYR A 583 2.81 9.57 7.31
N LEU A 584 3.73 10.46 6.86
CA LEU A 584 3.35 11.72 6.22
C LEU A 584 2.95 11.52 4.76
N LYS A 585 3.77 10.83 4.01
CA LYS A 585 3.55 10.55 2.59
C LYS A 585 3.48 9.06 2.32
N ARG A 586 2.51 8.63 1.51
CA ARG A 586 2.37 7.24 1.06
C ARG A 586 2.26 7.17 -0.46
N THR A 587 3.19 6.46 -1.07
CA THR A 587 3.18 6.13 -2.50
C THR A 587 3.13 4.61 -2.69
N SER A 588 2.80 4.18 -3.89
CA SER A 588 2.76 2.76 -4.23
C SER A 588 3.53 2.49 -5.52
N HIS A 589 4.04 1.28 -5.63
CA HIS A 589 4.71 0.79 -6.83
C HIS A 589 3.84 -0.22 -7.58
N GLY A 590 4.09 -0.33 -8.89
CA GLY A 590 3.49 -1.37 -9.72
C GLY A 590 4.20 -2.71 -9.55
N MET A 591 3.48 -3.80 -9.75
CA MET A 591 4.05 -5.15 -9.73
C MET A 591 4.93 -5.41 -10.96
N ILE A 592 6.03 -6.16 -10.75
CA ILE A 592 6.76 -6.78 -11.86
C ILE A 592 6.11 -8.11 -12.20
N LEU A 593 5.70 -8.22 -13.45
CA LEU A 593 5.07 -9.40 -14.02
C LEU A 593 6.13 -10.25 -14.75
N GLY A 594 5.85 -11.54 -14.96
CA GLY A 594 6.65 -12.37 -15.83
C GLY A 594 6.62 -11.88 -17.28
N GLU A 595 7.46 -12.43 -18.14
CA GLU A 595 7.53 -12.06 -19.58
C GLU A 595 6.18 -12.23 -20.31
N ASN A 596 5.33 -13.15 -19.83
CA ASN A 596 3.98 -13.39 -20.35
C ASN A 596 2.91 -12.40 -19.83
N GLY A 597 3.30 -11.40 -19.03
CA GLY A 597 2.37 -10.42 -18.43
C GLY A 597 1.57 -10.96 -17.23
N GLU A 598 1.90 -12.14 -16.72
CA GLU A 598 1.25 -12.71 -15.53
C GLU A 598 2.04 -12.45 -14.25
N LYS A 599 1.32 -12.41 -13.11
CA LYS A 599 1.96 -12.31 -11.79
C LYS A 599 2.97 -13.43 -11.59
N MET A 600 4.20 -13.08 -11.19
CA MET A 600 5.21 -14.06 -10.84
C MET A 600 4.78 -14.91 -9.66
N SER A 601 4.85 -16.22 -9.78
CA SER A 601 4.63 -17.14 -8.68
C SER A 601 5.47 -18.40 -8.82
N LYS A 602 5.87 -18.98 -7.68
CA LYS A 602 6.66 -20.22 -7.64
C LYS A 602 5.91 -21.40 -8.25
N SER A 603 4.59 -21.45 -8.08
CA SER A 603 3.73 -22.50 -8.64
C SER A 603 3.63 -22.46 -10.16
N ARG A 604 3.85 -21.30 -10.76
CA ARG A 604 3.84 -21.11 -12.23
C ARG A 604 5.22 -21.26 -12.87
N GLY A 605 6.28 -21.32 -12.06
CA GLY A 605 7.65 -21.43 -12.54
C GLY A 605 8.16 -20.22 -13.35
N ASN A 606 7.52 -19.05 -13.20
CA ASN A 606 7.85 -17.81 -13.93
C ASN A 606 8.57 -16.75 -13.04
N VAL A 607 9.13 -17.18 -11.92
CA VAL A 607 9.88 -16.30 -11.00
C VAL A 607 11.29 -16.09 -11.54
N VAL A 608 11.71 -14.82 -11.62
CA VAL A 608 13.08 -14.43 -11.96
C VAL A 608 13.86 -14.17 -10.68
N ASN A 609 14.99 -14.87 -10.53
CA ASN A 609 15.87 -14.76 -9.35
C ASN A 609 16.84 -13.59 -9.53
N PRO A 610 16.90 -12.63 -8.58
CA PRO A 610 17.84 -11.52 -8.67
C PRO A 610 19.31 -11.95 -8.64
N ASP A 611 19.68 -13.05 -7.95
CA ASP A 611 21.04 -13.57 -7.95
C ASP A 611 21.52 -13.95 -9.36
N GLU A 612 20.67 -14.61 -10.14
CA GLU A 612 21.00 -14.99 -11.53
C GLU A 612 21.21 -13.74 -12.41
N MET A 613 20.40 -12.70 -12.18
CA MET A 613 20.53 -11.44 -12.90
C MET A 613 21.81 -10.70 -12.54
N ILE A 614 22.17 -10.68 -11.24
CA ILE A 614 23.41 -10.08 -10.76
C ILE A 614 24.62 -10.84 -11.30
N ASP A 615 24.59 -12.17 -11.29
CA ASP A 615 25.69 -12.99 -11.80
C ASP A 615 25.94 -12.77 -13.30
N LYS A 616 24.87 -12.52 -14.07
CA LYS A 616 24.92 -12.33 -15.53
C LYS A 616 25.22 -10.88 -15.95
N TYR A 617 24.62 -9.90 -15.26
CA TYR A 617 24.62 -8.50 -15.71
C TYR A 617 25.25 -7.53 -14.70
N GLY A 618 25.34 -7.89 -13.43
CA GLY A 618 25.75 -7.04 -12.33
C GLY A 618 24.57 -6.42 -11.57
N ALA A 619 24.82 -6.07 -10.30
CA ALA A 619 23.82 -5.46 -9.41
C ALA A 619 23.41 -4.06 -9.90
N ASP A 620 24.37 -3.25 -10.36
CA ASP A 620 24.09 -1.92 -10.89
C ASP A 620 23.21 -1.96 -12.15
N ALA A 621 23.39 -2.99 -13.00
CA ALA A 621 22.52 -3.19 -14.17
C ALA A 621 21.11 -3.61 -13.76
N LEU A 622 20.98 -4.46 -12.73
CA LEU A 622 19.68 -4.82 -12.15
C LEU A 622 18.98 -3.58 -11.58
N ARG A 623 19.63 -2.80 -10.72
CA ARG A 623 19.10 -1.56 -10.13
C ARG A 623 18.65 -0.56 -11.21
N CYS A 624 19.52 -0.34 -12.20
CA CYS A 624 19.21 0.55 -13.32
C CYS A 624 17.97 0.07 -14.09
N TYR A 625 17.87 -1.23 -14.35
CA TYR A 625 16.74 -1.77 -15.09
C TYR A 625 15.43 -1.72 -14.29
N GLU A 626 15.44 -2.05 -12.99
CA GLU A 626 14.28 -1.90 -12.10
C GLU A 626 13.70 -0.48 -12.13
N MET A 627 14.57 0.53 -12.19
CA MET A 627 14.17 1.94 -12.24
C MET A 627 13.81 2.40 -13.66
N PHE A 628 14.36 1.77 -14.69
CA PHE A 628 14.08 2.10 -16.08
C PHE A 628 12.82 1.42 -16.64
N LEU A 629 12.31 0.39 -15.96
CA LEU A 629 11.18 -0.45 -16.37
C LEU A 629 9.83 0.31 -16.30
N GLY A 630 9.65 1.30 -17.19
CA GLY A 630 8.40 2.06 -17.34
C GLY A 630 8.04 2.96 -16.16
N ASP A 631 6.77 3.32 -16.08
CA ASP A 631 6.21 4.11 -14.99
C ASP A 631 6.28 3.31 -13.69
N PHE A 632 6.82 3.91 -12.63
CA PHE A 632 7.05 3.24 -11.35
C PHE A 632 5.75 2.77 -10.67
N GLU A 633 4.67 3.54 -10.81
CA GLU A 633 3.37 3.22 -10.19
C GLU A 633 2.57 2.16 -10.96
N ARG A 634 2.98 1.83 -12.18
CA ARG A 634 2.30 0.85 -13.04
C ARG A 634 3.01 -0.49 -13.05
N SER A 635 2.22 -1.56 -13.20
CA SER A 635 2.78 -2.89 -13.43
C SER A 635 3.49 -2.96 -14.79
N ALA A 636 4.61 -3.66 -14.83
CA ALA A 636 5.41 -3.83 -16.04
C ALA A 636 5.92 -5.28 -16.16
N SER A 637 6.03 -5.78 -17.38
CA SER A 637 6.56 -7.12 -17.63
C SER A 637 8.08 -7.12 -17.64
N TRP A 638 8.68 -8.10 -17.01
CA TRP A 638 10.12 -8.36 -17.08
C TRP A 638 10.58 -8.69 -18.49
N SER A 639 11.77 -8.26 -18.86
CA SER A 639 12.41 -8.62 -20.14
C SER A 639 13.93 -8.69 -20.00
N ASP A 640 14.51 -9.82 -20.32
CA ASP A 640 15.97 -10.01 -20.34
C ASP A 640 16.67 -9.09 -21.37
N GLY A 641 15.98 -8.67 -22.42
CA GLY A 641 16.48 -7.70 -23.38
C GLY A 641 16.67 -6.31 -22.77
N GLY A 642 15.77 -5.92 -21.85
CA GLY A 642 15.81 -4.63 -21.18
C GLY A 642 17.00 -4.49 -20.23
N ILE A 643 17.25 -5.47 -19.38
CA ILE A 643 18.41 -5.45 -18.46
C ILE A 643 19.74 -5.46 -19.22
N ASN A 644 19.82 -6.16 -20.36
CA ASN A 644 20.99 -6.11 -21.24
C ASN A 644 21.22 -4.71 -21.82
N GLY A 645 20.14 -3.96 -22.11
CA GLY A 645 20.21 -2.55 -22.52
C GLY A 645 20.87 -1.68 -21.44
N CYS A 646 20.44 -1.83 -20.19
CA CYS A 646 21.03 -1.14 -19.03
C CYS A 646 22.51 -1.55 -18.82
N ARG A 647 22.86 -2.81 -18.99
CA ARG A 647 24.26 -3.24 -18.95
C ARG A 647 25.11 -2.54 -20.01
N LYS A 648 24.65 -2.46 -21.26
CA LYS A 648 25.38 -1.74 -22.31
C LYS A 648 25.49 -0.24 -22.03
N PHE A 649 24.49 0.36 -21.37
CA PHE A 649 24.59 1.74 -20.90
C PHE A 649 25.73 1.90 -19.89
N LEU A 650 25.84 1.02 -18.89
CA LEU A 650 26.90 1.06 -17.90
C LEU A 650 28.30 0.76 -18.50
N ASP A 651 28.41 -0.10 -19.50
CA ASP A 651 29.65 -0.31 -20.25
C ASP A 651 30.10 0.98 -20.95
N ARG A 652 29.17 1.80 -21.43
CA ARG A 652 29.45 3.14 -21.99
C ARG A 652 29.83 4.14 -20.89
N VAL A 653 29.18 4.10 -19.74
CA VAL A 653 29.56 4.94 -18.58
C VAL A 653 31.01 4.65 -18.19
N TRP A 654 31.38 3.37 -18.10
CA TRP A 654 32.76 2.96 -17.80
C TRP A 654 33.79 3.60 -18.74
N LYS A 655 33.50 3.59 -20.03
CA LYS A 655 34.38 4.15 -21.08
C LYS A 655 34.43 5.68 -21.14
N LEU A 656 33.64 6.44 -20.37
CA LEU A 656 33.76 7.90 -20.30
C LEU A 656 35.12 8.34 -19.81
N GLN A 657 35.79 7.53 -19.02
CA GLN A 657 37.13 7.77 -18.56
C GLN A 657 38.12 7.94 -19.72
N GLU A 658 37.92 7.26 -20.86
CA GLU A 658 38.78 7.32 -22.04
C GLU A 658 38.73 8.67 -22.76
N ILE A 659 37.63 9.38 -22.66
CA ILE A 659 37.35 10.67 -23.31
C ILE A 659 37.42 11.86 -22.34
N THR A 660 37.79 11.62 -21.08
CA THR A 660 37.85 12.68 -20.06
C THR A 660 39.25 13.29 -20.08
N ASN A 661 39.33 14.62 -20.20
CA ASN A 661 40.57 15.39 -20.12
C ASN A 661 40.85 15.87 -18.68
N SER A 662 41.93 16.63 -18.47
CA SER A 662 42.36 17.12 -17.16
C SER A 662 41.72 18.43 -16.71
N SER A 663 40.81 19.03 -17.52
CA SER A 663 40.15 20.28 -17.16
C SER A 663 39.20 20.10 -15.98
N GLU A 664 39.29 20.96 -14.98
CA GLU A 664 38.39 21.05 -13.83
C GLU A 664 37.23 22.05 -14.06
N GLU A 665 37.13 22.66 -15.24
CA GLU A 665 36.04 23.56 -15.60
C GLU A 665 35.03 22.82 -16.49
N MET A 666 33.75 23.08 -16.29
CA MET A 666 32.66 22.51 -17.10
C MET A 666 32.85 22.89 -18.57
N THR A 667 32.66 21.96 -19.48
CA THR A 667 32.72 22.19 -20.94
C THR A 667 31.60 23.13 -21.37
N LYS A 668 31.98 24.30 -21.94
CA LYS A 668 31.04 25.38 -22.29
C LYS A 668 29.85 24.92 -23.15
N SER A 669 30.10 24.04 -24.12
CA SER A 669 29.04 23.53 -25.00
C SER A 669 28.07 22.57 -24.27
N LEU A 670 28.47 22.01 -23.16
CA LEU A 670 27.67 21.08 -22.35
C LEU A 670 26.96 21.75 -21.18
N GLU A 671 27.34 22.98 -20.82
CA GLU A 671 26.88 23.67 -19.62
C GLU A 671 25.33 23.67 -19.52
N LYS A 672 24.66 23.99 -20.61
CA LYS A 672 23.20 23.99 -20.67
C LYS A 672 22.60 22.60 -20.49
N SER A 673 23.10 21.59 -21.20
CA SER A 673 22.61 20.21 -21.13
C SER A 673 22.86 19.62 -19.75
N ILE A 674 23.99 19.91 -19.11
CA ILE A 674 24.29 19.47 -17.74
C ILE A 674 23.32 20.10 -16.74
N HIS A 675 23.10 21.42 -16.78
CA HIS A 675 22.15 22.08 -15.87
C HIS A 675 20.71 21.59 -16.07
N LYS A 676 20.26 21.36 -17.30
CA LYS A 676 18.98 20.73 -17.61
C LYS A 676 18.89 19.30 -17.02
N THR A 677 19.96 18.52 -17.15
CA THR A 677 20.00 17.16 -16.65
C THR A 677 20.00 17.12 -15.12
N ILE A 678 20.74 18.01 -14.43
CA ILE A 678 20.70 18.15 -12.97
C ILE A 678 19.27 18.44 -12.51
N LYS A 679 18.62 19.45 -13.12
CA LYS A 679 17.22 19.80 -12.82
C LYS A 679 16.30 18.61 -13.02
N LYS A 680 16.35 18.01 -14.21
CA LYS A 680 15.48 16.90 -14.59
C LYS A 680 15.63 15.68 -13.67
N VAL A 681 16.85 15.25 -13.38
CA VAL A 681 17.11 14.10 -12.50
C VAL A 681 16.67 14.40 -11.06
N SER A 682 16.92 15.64 -10.58
CA SER A 682 16.51 16.04 -9.22
C SER A 682 15.00 15.99 -9.04
N GLU A 683 14.22 16.54 -9.98
CA GLU A 683 12.77 16.58 -9.95
C GLU A 683 12.14 15.18 -10.17
N ASP A 684 12.72 14.41 -11.08
CA ASP A 684 12.23 13.08 -11.42
C ASP A 684 12.41 12.07 -10.26
N PHE A 685 13.50 12.15 -9.51
CA PHE A 685 13.69 11.28 -8.33
C PHE A 685 12.68 11.62 -7.23
N GLU A 686 12.32 12.89 -7.03
CA GLU A 686 11.29 13.30 -6.08
C GLU A 686 9.87 12.88 -6.50
N SER A 687 9.63 12.78 -7.80
CA SER A 687 8.33 12.40 -8.36
C SER A 687 8.25 10.93 -8.80
N LEU A 688 9.24 10.10 -8.42
CA LEU A 688 9.36 8.67 -8.76
C LEU A 688 9.36 8.38 -10.28
N LYS A 689 9.79 9.35 -11.09
CA LYS A 689 9.94 9.23 -12.55
C LYS A 689 11.34 8.76 -12.94
N PHE A 690 11.80 7.69 -12.33
CA PHE A 690 13.16 7.17 -12.50
C PHE A 690 13.52 6.87 -13.95
N ASN A 691 12.58 6.34 -14.73
CA ASN A 691 12.78 6.02 -16.13
C ASN A 691 13.14 7.26 -16.98
N THR A 692 12.51 8.40 -16.72
CA THR A 692 12.82 9.65 -17.43
C THR A 692 14.12 10.29 -16.95
N ALA A 693 14.46 10.15 -15.67
CA ALA A 693 15.75 10.55 -15.14
C ALA A 693 16.92 9.77 -15.80
N ILE A 694 16.79 8.45 -15.87
CA ILE A 694 17.80 7.58 -16.53
C ILE A 694 17.88 7.90 -18.03
N ALA A 695 16.75 8.14 -18.69
CA ALA A 695 16.73 8.56 -20.10
C ALA A 695 17.47 9.90 -20.32
N ALA A 696 17.32 10.86 -19.39
CA ALA A 696 18.08 12.13 -19.46
C ALA A 696 19.58 11.89 -19.32
N LEU A 697 20.03 11.01 -18.42
CA LEU A 697 21.42 10.60 -18.29
C LEU A 697 21.95 9.89 -19.55
N MET A 698 21.12 9.02 -20.17
CA MET A 698 21.47 8.38 -21.44
C MET A 698 21.59 9.40 -22.59
N THR A 699 20.81 10.45 -22.57
CA THR A 699 20.89 11.54 -23.55
C THR A 699 22.18 12.33 -23.35
N LEU A 700 22.53 12.70 -22.13
CA LEU A 700 23.75 13.43 -21.81
C LEU A 700 25.01 12.64 -22.21
N ILE A 701 25.02 11.33 -21.99
CA ILE A 701 26.13 10.46 -22.45
C ILE A 701 26.29 10.49 -24.00
N ASN A 702 25.19 10.56 -24.75
CA ASN A 702 25.27 10.67 -26.21
C ASN A 702 25.92 12.00 -26.63
N GLU A 703 25.63 13.09 -25.94
CA GLU A 703 26.28 14.38 -26.18
C GLU A 703 27.79 14.32 -25.85
N PHE A 704 28.16 13.68 -24.72
CA PHE A 704 29.57 13.45 -24.36
C PHE A 704 30.33 12.74 -25.47
N TYR A 705 29.80 11.63 -25.97
CA TYR A 705 30.44 10.90 -27.07
C TYR A 705 30.46 11.65 -28.39
N SER A 706 29.52 12.56 -28.65
CA SER A 706 29.51 13.37 -29.89
C SER A 706 30.65 14.40 -29.90
N LEU A 707 31.02 14.92 -28.74
CA LEU A 707 32.17 15.84 -28.57
C LEU A 707 33.52 15.13 -28.57
N LYS A 708 33.55 13.82 -28.27
CA LYS A 708 34.75 12.98 -28.15
C LYS A 708 35.73 13.35 -27.03
N GLU A 709 35.48 14.42 -26.31
CA GLU A 709 36.26 14.89 -25.18
C GLU A 709 35.37 15.65 -24.20
N ILE A 710 35.50 15.35 -22.89
CA ILE A 710 34.76 16.02 -21.80
C ILE A 710 35.73 16.42 -20.68
N SER A 711 35.33 17.35 -19.83
CA SER A 711 36.14 17.77 -18.68
C SER A 711 35.95 16.79 -17.49
N ARG A 712 36.86 16.85 -16.52
CA ARG A 712 36.72 16.15 -15.25
C ARG A 712 35.47 16.60 -14.50
N GLU A 713 35.12 17.87 -14.56
CA GLU A 713 33.91 18.42 -13.92
C GLU A 713 32.64 17.85 -14.53
N ASP A 714 32.59 17.72 -15.87
CA ASP A 714 31.44 17.10 -16.55
C ASP A 714 31.24 15.65 -16.09
N LEU A 715 32.32 14.88 -16.01
CA LEU A 715 32.28 13.49 -15.53
C LEU A 715 31.90 13.45 -14.05
N ARG A 716 32.47 14.31 -13.21
CA ARG A 716 32.20 14.40 -11.79
C ARG A 716 30.70 14.59 -11.49
N ILE A 717 30.09 15.56 -12.15
CA ILE A 717 28.64 15.84 -12.02
C ILE A 717 27.83 14.64 -12.49
N PHE A 718 28.17 14.07 -13.64
CA PHE A 718 27.46 12.91 -14.18
C PHE A 718 27.49 11.70 -13.22
N LEU A 719 28.65 11.40 -12.63
CA LEU A 719 28.80 10.31 -11.67
C LEU A 719 27.95 10.52 -10.42
N ILE A 720 27.90 11.75 -9.87
CA ILE A 720 27.06 12.06 -8.70
C ILE A 720 25.58 11.87 -9.04
N LEU A 721 25.13 12.30 -10.23
CA LEU A 721 23.73 12.12 -10.64
C LEU A 721 23.33 10.66 -10.86
N LEU A 722 24.26 9.82 -11.35
CA LEU A 722 24.02 8.40 -11.61
C LEU A 722 24.19 7.53 -10.35
N ASN A 723 24.99 7.98 -9.38
CA ASN A 723 25.33 7.19 -8.18
C ASN A 723 24.13 6.61 -7.44
N PRO A 724 23.00 7.34 -7.23
CA PRO A 724 21.84 6.76 -6.57
C PRO A 724 21.29 5.50 -7.27
N VAL A 725 21.37 5.44 -8.59
CA VAL A 725 20.88 4.33 -9.40
C VAL A 725 21.92 3.19 -9.49
N SER A 726 23.17 3.53 -9.77
CA SER A 726 24.25 2.57 -10.03
C SER A 726 25.49 2.92 -9.18
N PRO A 727 25.43 2.62 -7.87
CA PRO A 727 26.42 3.14 -6.92
C PRO A 727 27.81 2.49 -7.03
N HIS A 728 27.91 1.22 -7.41
CA HIS A 728 29.21 0.53 -7.41
C HIS A 728 30.11 1.02 -8.54
N ILE A 729 29.59 1.10 -9.77
CA ILE A 729 30.37 1.55 -10.93
C ILE A 729 30.79 3.01 -10.78
N THR A 730 29.91 3.85 -10.25
CA THR A 730 30.19 5.28 -10.10
C THR A 730 31.25 5.56 -9.05
N GLU A 731 31.19 4.86 -7.91
CA GLU A 731 32.25 4.93 -6.89
C GLU A 731 33.60 4.40 -7.42
N GLU A 732 33.58 3.34 -8.23
CA GLU A 732 34.82 2.82 -8.83
C GLU A 732 35.46 3.81 -9.79
N ILE A 733 34.70 4.36 -10.72
CA ILE A 733 35.19 5.41 -11.65
C ILE A 733 35.70 6.61 -10.85
N TRP A 734 34.99 7.01 -9.79
CA TRP A 734 35.39 8.12 -8.91
C TRP A 734 36.80 7.90 -8.33
N GLN A 735 37.08 6.69 -7.84
CA GLN A 735 38.37 6.34 -7.30
C GLN A 735 39.46 6.22 -8.38
N GLU A 736 39.16 5.56 -9.50
CA GLU A 736 40.08 5.44 -10.62
C GLU A 736 40.47 6.78 -11.21
N MET A 737 39.54 7.71 -11.33
CA MET A 737 39.77 9.09 -11.77
C MET A 737 40.40 9.99 -10.70
N ASN A 738 40.63 9.47 -9.51
CA ASN A 738 41.28 10.16 -8.39
C ASN A 738 40.62 11.51 -8.05
N PHE A 739 39.28 11.51 -7.92
CA PHE A 739 38.53 12.71 -7.54
C PHE A 739 38.66 13.07 -6.05
N GLY A 740 39.15 12.15 -5.21
CA GLY A 740 39.32 12.32 -3.77
C GLY A 740 38.06 12.04 -2.99
N GLY A 741 38.19 11.42 -1.81
CA GLY A 741 37.06 10.97 -0.98
C GLY A 741 36.16 9.94 -1.69
N TYR A 742 34.92 9.92 -1.33
CA TYR A 742 33.90 9.01 -1.89
C TYR A 742 32.70 9.82 -2.40
N ILE A 743 31.91 9.29 -3.34
CA ILE A 743 30.69 9.98 -3.81
C ILE A 743 29.67 10.14 -2.67
N PHE A 744 29.52 9.17 -1.79
CA PHE A 744 28.61 9.29 -0.65
C PHE A 744 28.99 10.40 0.36
N GLU A 745 30.18 11.03 0.25
CA GLU A 745 30.62 12.19 1.03
C GLU A 745 30.40 13.51 0.29
N GLN A 746 30.00 13.47 -0.98
CA GLN A 746 29.84 14.65 -1.81
C GLN A 746 28.50 15.36 -1.57
N THR A 747 28.32 16.47 -2.26
CA THR A 747 27.07 17.24 -2.23
C THR A 747 26.34 17.09 -3.58
N TRP A 748 25.01 16.98 -3.52
CA TRP A 748 24.18 16.95 -4.71
C TRP A 748 24.38 18.22 -5.56
N PRO A 749 24.63 18.10 -6.89
CA PRO A 749 24.92 19.25 -7.72
C PRO A 749 23.68 20.16 -7.86
N LYS A 750 23.93 21.48 -7.82
CA LYS A 750 22.89 22.50 -8.01
C LYS A 750 22.85 22.94 -9.46
N TYR A 751 21.66 23.19 -9.98
CA TYR A 751 21.48 23.78 -11.30
C TYR A 751 21.20 25.29 -11.19
N ASP A 752 21.58 26.01 -12.25
CA ASP A 752 21.20 27.41 -12.44
C ASP A 752 19.99 27.46 -13.38
N GLU A 753 18.87 28.01 -12.91
CA GLU A 753 17.63 28.08 -13.67
C GLU A 753 17.81 28.83 -15.01
N VAL A 754 18.58 29.91 -15.02
CA VAL A 754 18.85 30.71 -16.21
C VAL A 754 19.54 29.89 -17.31
N LYS A 755 20.44 29.00 -16.91
CA LYS A 755 21.20 28.12 -17.81
C LYS A 755 20.36 26.95 -18.35
N THR A 756 19.18 26.71 -17.78
CA THR A 756 18.25 25.67 -18.26
C THR A 756 17.32 26.17 -19.37
N ILE A 757 17.25 27.49 -19.58
CA ILE A 757 16.33 28.09 -20.55
C ILE A 757 16.86 27.91 -21.99
N ASP A 758 16.02 27.39 -22.87
CA ASP A 758 16.32 27.37 -24.30
C ASP A 758 16.27 28.77 -24.85
N SER A 759 17.45 29.31 -25.24
CA SER A 759 17.58 30.56 -25.98
C SER A 759 17.15 30.40 -27.43
N GLU A 760 17.22 29.18 -27.95
CA GLU A 760 16.87 28.83 -29.30
C GLU A 760 15.85 27.68 -29.33
N VAL A 761 15.02 27.65 -30.35
CA VAL A 761 14.02 26.61 -30.63
C VAL A 761 14.17 26.08 -32.04
N GLU A 762 14.08 24.77 -32.19
CA GLU A 762 14.06 24.17 -33.53
C GLU A 762 12.70 24.43 -34.19
N MET A 763 12.73 25.27 -35.21
CA MET A 763 11.56 25.71 -35.96
C MET A 763 11.37 24.86 -37.22
N PRO A 764 10.28 24.08 -37.30
CA PRO A 764 9.93 23.36 -38.53
C PRO A 764 9.57 24.35 -39.66
N ILE A 765 10.29 24.25 -40.77
CA ILE A 765 10.06 25.04 -41.98
C ILE A 765 9.25 24.24 -42.98
N GLN A 766 8.06 24.74 -43.29
CA GLN A 766 7.18 24.15 -44.29
C GLN A 766 7.20 24.94 -45.58
N ILE A 767 7.04 24.23 -46.70
CA ILE A 767 6.74 24.81 -47.99
C ILE A 767 5.47 24.16 -48.52
N ASN A 768 4.43 24.98 -48.75
CA ASN A 768 3.09 24.53 -49.11
C ASN A 768 2.55 23.45 -48.15
N GLY A 769 2.75 23.65 -46.81
CA GLY A 769 2.23 22.77 -45.75
C GLY A 769 3.02 21.49 -45.53
N LYS A 770 4.15 21.26 -46.23
CA LYS A 770 5.03 20.09 -46.01
C LYS A 770 6.36 20.55 -45.39
N VAL A 771 6.73 19.94 -44.23
CA VAL A 771 8.03 20.20 -43.59
C VAL A 771 9.16 19.81 -44.57
N ARG A 772 10.11 20.72 -44.78
CA ARG A 772 11.24 20.55 -45.69
C ARG A 772 12.59 20.62 -45.00
N THR A 773 12.65 21.36 -43.91
CA THR A 773 13.83 21.48 -43.06
C THR A 773 13.43 22.03 -41.69
N THR A 774 14.40 22.10 -40.78
CA THR A 774 14.27 22.78 -39.48
C THR A 774 15.36 23.83 -39.39
N LEU A 775 15.12 24.93 -38.69
CA LEU A 775 16.08 25.97 -38.38
C LEU A 775 16.11 26.22 -36.88
N MET A 776 17.30 26.35 -36.31
CA MET A 776 17.48 26.84 -34.94
C MET A 776 17.31 28.36 -34.95
N ILE A 777 16.30 28.85 -34.24
CA ILE A 777 16.03 30.29 -34.11
C ILE A 777 15.90 30.67 -32.63
N PRO A 778 16.25 31.92 -32.25
CA PRO A 778 15.97 32.41 -30.91
C PRO A 778 14.48 32.21 -30.54
N LYS A 779 14.20 31.79 -29.31
CA LYS A 779 12.83 31.46 -28.83
C LYS A 779 11.85 32.64 -29.02
N ASP A 780 12.35 33.84 -28.83
CA ASP A 780 11.60 35.11 -28.94
C ASP A 780 11.78 35.79 -30.30
N ALA A 781 12.39 35.10 -31.29
CA ALA A 781 12.63 35.66 -32.61
C ALA A 781 11.32 36.02 -33.29
N LYS A 782 11.29 37.17 -33.90
CA LYS A 782 10.28 37.57 -34.89
C LYS A 782 10.66 37.01 -36.26
N PHE A 783 9.71 36.92 -37.16
CA PHE A 783 9.95 36.36 -38.48
C PHE A 783 11.09 37.08 -39.21
N GLU A 784 11.16 38.41 -39.08
CA GLU A 784 12.18 39.24 -39.70
C GLU A 784 13.61 38.94 -39.21
N ASP A 785 13.75 38.44 -37.95
CA ASP A 785 15.06 38.20 -37.33
C ASP A 785 15.80 36.99 -37.95
N PHE A 786 15.08 36.07 -38.57
CA PHE A 786 15.66 34.86 -39.19
C PHE A 786 15.26 34.70 -40.68
N LYS A 787 14.53 35.65 -41.24
CA LYS A 787 14.04 35.60 -42.61
C LYS A 787 15.18 35.42 -43.61
N GLU A 788 16.28 36.14 -43.43
CA GLU A 788 17.44 36.09 -44.31
C GLU A 788 18.08 34.69 -44.28
N SER A 789 18.34 34.14 -43.09
CA SER A 789 18.88 32.80 -42.92
C SER A 789 17.92 31.69 -43.38
N LEU A 790 16.61 31.90 -43.28
CA LEU A 790 15.58 31.02 -43.81
C LEU A 790 15.66 30.89 -45.33
N TYR A 791 15.76 32.01 -46.00
CA TYR A 791 15.83 32.03 -47.47
C TYR A 791 17.20 31.65 -48.02
N ASP A 792 18.25 31.73 -47.19
CA ASP A 792 19.60 31.28 -47.54
C ASP A 792 19.79 29.77 -47.35
N ASN A 793 18.90 29.13 -46.63
CA ASN A 793 18.97 27.67 -46.42
C ASN A 793 18.80 26.89 -47.74
N GLU A 794 19.76 26.07 -48.08
CA GLU A 794 19.79 25.30 -49.34
C GLU A 794 18.54 24.43 -49.56
N ASN A 795 18.01 23.83 -48.47
CA ASN A 795 16.81 23.01 -48.56
C ASN A 795 15.55 23.85 -48.83
N VAL A 796 15.52 25.07 -48.35
CA VAL A 796 14.44 26.01 -48.66
C VAL A 796 14.56 26.48 -50.09
N LYS A 797 15.77 26.95 -50.53
CA LYS A 797 16.06 27.38 -51.88
C LYS A 797 15.61 26.38 -52.94
N LYS A 798 15.91 25.11 -52.81
CA LYS A 798 15.49 24.03 -53.73
C LYS A 798 14.00 23.99 -54.04
N PHE A 799 13.15 24.43 -53.08
CA PHE A 799 11.70 24.36 -53.23
C PHE A 799 11.05 25.66 -53.62
N ILE A 800 11.74 26.77 -53.48
CA ILE A 800 11.23 28.10 -53.84
C ILE A 800 11.82 28.64 -55.14
N GLU A 801 12.94 28.11 -55.62
CA GLU A 801 13.61 28.51 -56.83
C GLU A 801 12.65 28.43 -58.06
N GLY A 802 12.54 29.56 -58.80
CA GLY A 802 11.64 29.68 -59.96
C GLY A 802 10.14 29.81 -59.59
N LYS A 803 9.82 30.01 -58.32
CA LYS A 803 8.42 30.19 -57.84
C LYS A 803 8.23 31.54 -57.19
N THR A 804 6.99 32.02 -57.21
CA THR A 804 6.64 33.27 -56.51
C THR A 804 6.13 32.95 -55.10
N VAL A 805 6.72 33.59 -54.08
CA VAL A 805 6.23 33.52 -52.71
C VAL A 805 4.90 34.27 -52.59
N VAL A 806 3.84 33.59 -52.24
CA VAL A 806 2.49 34.14 -52.15
C VAL A 806 2.16 34.58 -50.72
N LYS A 807 2.67 33.82 -49.73
CA LYS A 807 2.37 34.10 -48.32
C LYS A 807 3.43 33.45 -47.40
N GLU A 808 3.81 34.19 -46.38
CA GLU A 808 4.65 33.74 -45.28
C GLU A 808 3.77 33.64 -44.00
N ILE A 809 3.77 32.48 -43.35
CA ILE A 809 2.99 32.26 -42.13
C ILE A 809 3.97 31.81 -41.04
N PHE A 810 4.12 32.63 -40.03
CA PHE A 810 4.98 32.36 -38.90
C PHE A 810 4.13 32.26 -37.61
N VAL A 811 4.27 31.19 -36.89
CA VAL A 811 3.68 31.00 -35.56
C VAL A 811 4.83 30.77 -34.57
N PRO A 812 5.13 31.76 -33.71
CA PRO A 812 6.26 31.68 -32.78
C PRO A 812 6.26 30.34 -31.99
N GLY A 813 7.44 29.72 -31.93
CA GLY A 813 7.65 28.45 -31.22
C GLY A 813 6.96 27.22 -31.81
N LYS A 814 6.25 27.35 -32.97
CA LYS A 814 5.49 26.21 -33.53
C LYS A 814 5.89 25.90 -34.99
N ILE A 815 5.83 26.86 -35.88
CA ILE A 815 5.99 26.58 -37.31
C ILE A 815 6.23 27.83 -38.12
N CYS A 816 7.04 27.71 -39.20
CA CYS A 816 7.12 28.67 -40.27
C CYS A 816 6.74 28.01 -41.61
N ASN A 817 5.74 28.52 -42.30
CA ASN A 817 5.25 27.96 -43.57
C ASN A 817 5.32 29.02 -44.69
N ILE A 818 6.08 28.72 -45.76
CA ILE A 818 6.20 29.53 -46.96
C ILE A 818 5.26 28.93 -48.01
N VAL A 819 4.31 29.74 -48.50
CA VAL A 819 3.41 29.35 -49.58
C VAL A 819 3.95 29.89 -50.86
N VAL A 820 4.23 29.03 -51.82
CA VAL A 820 4.76 29.38 -53.15
C VAL A 820 3.85 28.87 -54.24
N LYS A 821 3.78 29.60 -55.35
CA LYS A 821 3.03 29.30 -56.57
C LYS A 821 3.91 29.20 -57.76
#